data_ab6f23c7ca5c053fab546a211c9a38dc
#
_entry.id   ab6f23c7ca5c053fab546a211c9a38dc
#
_cell.length_a   1.000
_cell.length_b   1.000
_cell.length_c   1.000
_cell.angle_alpha   90.00
_cell.angle_beta   90.00
_cell.angle_gamma   90.00
#
_symmetry.space_group_name_H-M   'P 1'
#
loop_
_entity.id
_entity.type
_entity.pdbx_description
1 polymer ?
#
loop_
_entity_poly.entity_id
_entity_poly.type
_entity_poly.pdbx_seq_one_letter_code
_entity_poly.pdbx_strand_id
1 'polypeptide(L)'
;MKKLYSLLVGSLLVSSHVVSAQSLAEKTKGMQKSSGFFPFYWDEKTGRVLLEIDKLDQEILYVSTLPNGVGSNDLGLDRGQIGQTRIVKFVKSGPKILLLQPNYDFRAVSPNAEERQSVENSFAQSVLWGFKAEAQEGGRVLIDLTPFLLRDSHQLGDKLEDLKQGTYKAEESRSAVFLPNTKSFPQNTEFEAVVTLTGKGKGREINSVTPDPSAVTVHLHHSFIQLPDNKYKPRAFDPRAGYFANEYMDYAAPIDQPIQKRQIVRHRLQKKDPAAAQSEAVEPIVYYLDRGTPEPVRSALLEGAAWWNQAFEAAGYRNAFQVKMLPEGVDPMDIRYNLIQWIHRSSRGWSYGSSIVDPRTGEILKGQVSLGSLRERQDYLIAEGLLQPYEDGKPTSPDMLRMSMARLRQLAAHEVGHTLGLYHNYAASTRDRSSVMDYPVPRLTLRPDGTVDLSEAYTTEIGTWDKRAILYGYQDFGPQANEAAALKNIITQTLRDGYVFMADADARAQGGAHPLAHLWDNGTSAADELHHVMDVRRAVLDRFSEKAIAPGQPMATLEEVLVPMYLLQRYQVEATSKVLGGLYYTYAVKGDGQTVTRLIEPAEQWKAFDALLRTISPRELALSEELLAKIPPRPVNYPRTRETFSTRTGLTFDPTGAAESAAATTLEFLLNPQRAARLEEYHARHQEQPGLAAVLDRLVKQTWQAKPEAGYPGELQRLVNTLTLHRLLTLAATSQAPAGVKAVTTMKVDELKTWLQKEAKSGRDERHKATQLAALRTIQQFEETPEKFQPAPSLPMPDGAPIGSEDGCAGF
;
A
#
# COMPACT_ATOMS: atom_id res chain seq x y z
N MET A 1 73.23 -59.03 42.87
CA MET A 1 73.51 -58.44 41.58
C MET A 1 72.61 -57.24 41.45
N LYS A 2 73.17 -56.03 41.65
CA LYS A 2 72.45 -54.74 41.65
C LYS A 2 72.54 -54.15 40.23
N LYS A 3 71.42 -53.87 39.62
CA LYS A 3 71.38 -53.08 38.36
C LYS A 3 70.88 -51.63 38.66
N LEU A 4 71.80 -50.71 38.38
CA LEU A 4 71.54 -49.25 38.39
C LEU A 4 70.57 -48.88 37.23
N TYR A 5 69.55 -48.10 37.52
CA TYR A 5 68.75 -47.38 36.54
C TYR A 5 69.12 -45.93 36.60
N SER A 6 69.70 -45.36 35.52
CA SER A 6 69.90 -43.94 35.35
C SER A 6 68.61 -43.29 34.79
N LEU A 7 68.08 -42.35 35.47
CA LEU A 7 67.04 -41.50 34.99
C LEU A 7 67.62 -40.35 34.11
N LEU A 8 67.25 -40.33 32.85
CA LEU A 8 67.38 -39.15 32.00
C LEU A 8 66.15 -38.27 32.13
N VAL A 9 66.34 -37.10 32.73
CA VAL A 9 65.30 -36.02 32.75
C VAL A 9 65.48 -35.25 31.46
N GLY A 10 64.57 -35.50 30.45
CA GLY A 10 64.45 -34.65 29.27
C GLY A 10 63.58 -33.45 29.56
N SER A 11 64.16 -32.27 29.61
CA SER A 11 63.44 -31.02 29.69
C SER A 11 62.73 -30.70 28.35
N LEU A 12 61.41 -30.96 28.25
CA LEU A 12 60.58 -30.45 27.17
C LEU A 12 60.34 -28.92 27.38
N LEU A 13 61.06 -28.13 26.61
CA LEU A 13 60.74 -26.70 26.42
C LEU A 13 59.45 -26.63 25.59
N VAL A 14 58.32 -26.49 26.26
CA VAL A 14 57.06 -26.11 25.61
C VAL A 14 57.20 -24.65 25.21
N SER A 15 57.56 -24.38 23.95
CA SER A 15 57.49 -23.07 23.37
C SER A 15 56.02 -22.67 23.27
N SER A 16 55.52 -21.99 24.26
CA SER A 16 54.24 -21.30 24.16
C SER A 16 54.35 -20.21 23.08
N HIS A 17 53.91 -20.50 21.87
CA HIS A 17 53.68 -19.50 20.87
C HIS A 17 52.57 -18.61 21.40
N VAL A 18 52.92 -17.53 22.10
CA VAL A 18 52.02 -16.39 22.29
C VAL A 18 51.78 -15.80 20.91
N VAL A 19 50.67 -16.17 20.29
CA VAL A 19 50.20 -15.45 19.11
C VAL A 19 49.97 -14.02 19.55
N SER A 20 50.97 -13.18 19.34
CA SER A 20 50.87 -11.74 19.56
C SER A 20 49.69 -11.26 18.73
N ALA A 21 48.61 -10.76 19.38
CA ALA A 21 47.52 -10.16 18.68
C ALA A 21 48.09 -8.97 17.89
N GLN A 22 47.95 -9.03 16.55
CA GLN A 22 48.42 -7.94 15.69
C GLN A 22 47.70 -6.65 16.10
N SER A 23 48.41 -5.52 16.16
CA SER A 23 47.79 -4.21 16.46
C SER A 23 46.82 -3.81 15.33
N LEU A 24 45.84 -2.94 15.64
CA LEU A 24 44.96 -2.40 14.61
C LEU A 24 45.76 -1.73 13.49
N ALA A 25 46.81 -1.01 13.84
CA ALA A 25 47.69 -0.30 12.89
C ALA A 25 48.43 -1.29 11.93
N GLU A 26 48.88 -2.43 12.43
CA GLU A 26 49.50 -3.45 11.56
C GLU A 26 48.52 -4.09 10.60
N LYS A 27 47.30 -4.40 11.08
CA LYS A 27 46.24 -5.00 10.27
C LYS A 27 45.67 -4.07 9.19
N THR A 28 45.65 -2.77 9.45
CA THR A 28 45.10 -1.77 8.52
C THR A 28 46.16 -1.04 7.71
N LYS A 29 47.43 -1.49 7.81
CA LYS A 29 48.55 -0.88 7.09
C LYS A 29 48.35 -0.94 5.57
N GLY A 30 48.33 0.25 4.94
CA GLY A 30 48.13 0.38 3.49
C GLY A 30 46.68 0.36 3.03
N MET A 31 45.71 0.25 3.93
CA MET A 31 44.29 0.37 3.63
C MET A 31 43.83 1.84 3.64
N GLN A 32 42.76 2.12 2.90
CA GLN A 32 42.11 3.43 2.88
C GLN A 32 41.15 3.56 4.08
N LYS A 33 41.42 4.51 4.99
CA LYS A 33 40.57 4.76 6.15
C LYS A 33 39.46 5.75 5.81
N SER A 34 38.21 5.43 6.22
CA SER A 34 37.08 6.34 6.28
C SER A 34 36.71 6.60 7.74
N SER A 35 36.55 7.88 8.12
CA SER A 35 36.27 8.29 9.49
C SER A 35 34.85 8.86 9.62
N GLY A 36 34.16 8.53 10.71
CA GLY A 36 32.79 8.97 11.00
C GLY A 36 32.23 8.23 12.20
N PHE A 37 30.95 7.90 12.20
CA PHE A 37 30.27 7.24 13.32
C PHE A 37 30.92 5.92 13.71
N PHE A 38 31.15 5.02 12.73
CA PHE A 38 32.08 3.91 12.82
C PHE A 38 33.19 4.10 11.80
N PRO A 39 34.45 4.15 12.20
CA PRO A 39 35.55 4.10 11.25
C PRO A 39 35.62 2.74 10.54
N PHE A 40 35.96 2.76 9.27
CA PHE A 40 36.24 1.54 8.52
C PHE A 40 37.46 1.68 7.61
N TYR A 41 38.00 0.54 7.18
CA TYR A 41 39.17 0.48 6.32
C TYR A 41 38.86 -0.37 5.09
N TRP A 42 39.12 0.19 3.90
CA TRP A 42 39.00 -0.53 2.63
C TRP A 42 40.35 -1.14 2.23
N ASP A 43 40.38 -2.45 2.03
CA ASP A 43 41.52 -3.18 1.46
C ASP A 43 41.29 -3.39 -0.04
N GLU A 44 41.90 -2.57 -0.86
CA GLU A 44 41.79 -2.63 -2.32
C GLU A 44 42.33 -3.93 -2.88
N LYS A 45 43.34 -4.57 -2.24
CA LYS A 45 43.95 -5.81 -2.73
C LYS A 45 43.05 -7.02 -2.58
N THR A 46 42.26 -7.05 -1.54
CA THR A 46 41.36 -8.18 -1.21
C THR A 46 39.90 -7.89 -1.42
N GLY A 47 39.54 -6.65 -1.66
CA GLY A 47 38.14 -6.21 -1.78
C GLY A 47 37.36 -6.25 -0.45
N ARG A 48 38.06 -6.17 0.70
CA ARG A 48 37.43 -6.27 2.04
C ARG A 48 37.22 -4.96 2.70
N VAL A 49 36.15 -4.89 3.53
CA VAL A 49 35.87 -3.80 4.46
C VAL A 49 36.14 -4.30 5.87
N LEU A 50 37.08 -3.68 6.55
CA LEU A 50 37.31 -3.92 7.97
C LEU A 50 36.67 -2.80 8.79
N LEU A 51 35.73 -3.14 9.69
CA LEU A 51 35.01 -2.21 10.56
C LEU A 51 35.74 -2.11 11.91
N GLU A 52 36.06 -0.89 12.32
CA GLU A 52 36.58 -0.61 13.66
C GLU A 52 35.39 -0.33 14.60
N ILE A 53 35.21 -1.16 15.63
CA ILE A 53 34.16 -1.05 16.63
C ILE A 53 34.80 -0.49 17.89
N ASP A 54 34.43 0.73 18.24
CA ASP A 54 34.82 1.43 19.49
C ASP A 54 33.66 1.55 20.48
N LYS A 55 32.46 1.04 20.10
CA LYS A 55 31.21 1.15 20.84
C LYS A 55 30.63 -0.24 21.12
N LEU A 56 31.43 -1.12 21.81
CA LEU A 56 30.90 -2.40 22.28
C LEU A 56 29.78 -2.17 23.30
N ASP A 57 28.77 -3.04 23.26
CA ASP A 57 27.57 -3.04 24.12
C ASP A 57 26.67 -1.79 24.00
N GLN A 58 27.07 -0.82 23.19
CA GLN A 58 26.24 0.36 22.89
C GLN A 58 25.17 0.01 21.83
N GLU A 59 23.94 0.38 22.11
CA GLU A 59 22.85 0.25 21.15
C GLU A 59 22.96 1.27 20.02
N ILE A 60 22.71 0.80 18.83
CA ILE A 60 22.68 1.56 17.59
C ILE A 60 21.48 1.09 16.75
N LEU A 61 21.09 1.89 15.78
CA LEU A 61 20.08 1.50 14.82
C LEU A 61 20.74 0.86 13.60
N TYR A 62 20.21 -0.29 13.16
CA TYR A 62 20.60 -0.95 11.92
C TYR A 62 19.40 -1.03 10.98
N VAL A 63 19.62 -0.64 9.71
CA VAL A 63 18.62 -0.69 8.66
C VAL A 63 19.26 -1.28 7.40
N SER A 64 18.57 -2.20 6.73
CA SER A 64 18.90 -2.61 5.36
C SER A 64 17.94 -1.95 4.39
N THR A 65 18.45 -1.47 3.24
CA THR A 65 17.64 -0.86 2.19
C THR A 65 18.00 -1.42 0.82
N LEU A 66 17.12 -1.20 -0.17
CA LEU A 66 17.30 -1.62 -1.55
C LEU A 66 17.46 -0.37 -2.45
N PRO A 67 18.67 0.24 -2.54
CA PRO A 67 18.88 1.46 -3.31
C PRO A 67 18.71 1.26 -4.81
N ASN A 68 19.05 0.08 -5.34
CA ASN A 68 18.81 -0.30 -6.72
C ASN A 68 18.04 -1.62 -6.73
N GLY A 69 16.78 -1.55 -7.09
CA GLY A 69 15.87 -2.69 -7.14
C GLY A 69 15.78 -3.35 -8.51
N VAL A 70 14.77 -4.18 -8.69
CA VAL A 70 14.52 -4.96 -9.91
C VAL A 70 13.61 -4.19 -10.90
N GLY A 71 13.09 -3.04 -10.51
CA GLY A 71 12.30 -2.17 -11.40
C GLY A 71 10.87 -2.67 -11.65
N SER A 72 10.34 -3.51 -10.79
CA SER A 72 8.97 -4.00 -10.86
C SER A 72 8.24 -3.80 -9.55
N ASN A 73 7.09 -3.16 -9.62
CA ASN A 73 6.19 -2.99 -8.48
C ASN A 73 5.53 -4.31 -8.07
N ASP A 74 5.27 -5.20 -9.04
CA ASP A 74 4.64 -6.49 -8.80
C ASP A 74 5.54 -7.46 -8.02
N LEU A 75 6.85 -7.29 -8.16
CA LEU A 75 7.82 -8.01 -7.35
C LEU A 75 8.00 -7.35 -5.97
N GLY A 76 7.51 -6.11 -5.80
CA GLY A 76 7.74 -5.32 -4.59
C GLY A 76 9.24 -5.18 -4.28
N LEU A 77 10.09 -5.09 -5.30
CA LEU A 77 11.54 -5.01 -5.23
C LEU A 77 12.03 -3.84 -6.08
N ASP A 78 11.46 -2.69 -5.86
CA ASP A 78 11.83 -1.46 -6.55
C ASP A 78 12.82 -0.59 -5.76
N ARG A 79 13.38 0.38 -6.45
CA ARG A 79 14.36 1.31 -5.87
C ARG A 79 13.80 2.05 -4.65
N GLY A 80 14.60 2.13 -3.58
CA GLY A 80 14.30 2.97 -2.43
C GLY A 80 13.54 2.27 -1.31
N GLN A 81 13.35 0.95 -1.35
CA GLN A 81 12.70 0.24 -0.25
C GLN A 81 13.55 0.25 1.01
N ILE A 82 12.93 0.64 2.12
CA ILE A 82 13.47 0.52 3.47
C ILE A 82 13.09 -0.87 4.00
N GLY A 83 14.06 -1.62 4.47
CA GLY A 83 13.83 -2.89 5.18
C GLY A 83 13.55 -2.64 6.67
N GLN A 84 13.61 -3.72 7.45
CA GLN A 84 13.33 -3.61 8.89
C GLN A 84 14.34 -2.72 9.61
N THR A 85 13.83 -1.81 10.42
CA THR A 85 14.60 -0.98 11.35
C THR A 85 14.81 -1.76 12.65
N ARG A 86 16.05 -1.95 13.07
CA ARG A 86 16.41 -2.78 14.22
C ARG A 86 17.34 -2.04 15.19
N ILE A 87 17.07 -2.12 16.48
CA ILE A 87 18.09 -1.82 17.50
C ILE A 87 19.04 -3.00 17.55
N VAL A 88 20.35 -2.73 17.46
CA VAL A 88 21.39 -3.76 17.57
C VAL A 88 22.55 -3.27 18.40
N LYS A 89 23.37 -4.19 18.91
CA LYS A 89 24.63 -3.89 19.59
C LYS A 89 25.70 -4.92 19.24
N PHE A 90 26.94 -4.49 19.19
CA PHE A 90 28.09 -5.38 19.05
C PHE A 90 28.49 -5.91 20.42
N VAL A 91 28.39 -7.21 20.65
CA VAL A 91 28.68 -7.88 21.92
C VAL A 91 29.88 -8.78 21.76
N LYS A 92 30.87 -8.65 22.65
CA LYS A 92 32.04 -9.52 22.64
C LYS A 92 31.77 -10.81 23.39
N SER A 93 32.03 -11.94 22.73
CA SER A 93 31.93 -13.27 23.32
C SER A 93 33.19 -14.08 22.99
N GLY A 94 34.18 -14.05 23.88
CA GLY A 94 35.49 -14.63 23.62
C GLY A 94 36.15 -14.04 22.36
N PRO A 95 36.53 -14.89 21.37
CA PRO A 95 37.11 -14.41 20.12
C PRO A 95 36.11 -13.87 19.10
N LYS A 96 34.81 -13.94 19.37
CA LYS A 96 33.72 -13.52 18.50
C LYS A 96 33.17 -12.16 18.90
N ILE A 97 32.72 -11.42 17.91
CA ILE A 97 31.86 -10.24 18.07
C ILE A 97 30.51 -10.59 17.46
N LEU A 98 29.46 -10.52 18.25
CA LEU A 98 28.09 -10.82 17.82
C LEU A 98 27.35 -9.53 17.56
N LEU A 99 26.65 -9.44 16.42
CA LEU A 99 25.66 -8.39 16.16
C LEU A 99 24.32 -8.88 16.74
N LEU A 100 24.01 -8.41 17.94
CA LEU A 100 22.85 -8.83 18.72
C LEU A 100 21.73 -7.82 18.59
N GLN A 101 20.52 -8.30 18.30
CA GLN A 101 19.27 -7.55 18.34
C GLN A 101 18.51 -7.87 19.61
N PRO A 102 18.40 -6.95 20.60
CA PRO A 102 17.51 -7.08 21.73
C PRO A 102 16.05 -7.12 21.29
N ASN A 103 15.19 -7.71 22.11
CA ASN A 103 13.77 -7.74 21.83
C ASN A 103 13.09 -6.53 22.48
N TYR A 104 12.75 -5.53 21.67
CA TYR A 104 12.10 -4.30 22.14
C TYR A 104 10.57 -4.35 22.16
N ASP A 105 9.97 -5.41 21.62
CA ASP A 105 8.51 -5.60 21.65
C ASP A 105 8.02 -5.96 23.07
N PHE A 106 8.94 -6.51 23.89
CA PHE A 106 8.67 -6.93 25.27
C PHE A 106 9.68 -6.27 26.22
N ARG A 107 9.19 -5.40 27.11
CA ARG A 107 10.02 -4.58 27.99
C ARG A 107 9.50 -4.57 29.44
N ALA A 108 10.33 -4.13 30.35
CA ALA A 108 9.91 -3.58 31.64
C ALA A 108 10.40 -2.12 31.73
N VAL A 109 9.50 -1.15 31.65
CA VAL A 109 9.82 0.27 31.84
C VAL A 109 9.89 0.54 33.36
N SER A 110 10.97 0.10 33.98
CA SER A 110 11.17 0.09 35.41
C SER A 110 12.57 0.60 35.79
N PRO A 111 12.74 1.30 36.91
CA PRO A 111 14.05 1.57 37.50
C PRO A 111 14.73 0.31 38.07
N ASN A 112 13.98 -0.74 38.36
CA ASN A 112 14.49 -1.99 38.89
C ASN A 112 15.21 -2.82 37.79
N ALA A 113 16.50 -3.02 37.94
CA ALA A 113 17.32 -3.76 37.00
C ALA A 113 16.96 -5.25 36.92
N GLU A 114 16.59 -5.85 38.06
CA GLU A 114 16.24 -7.27 38.13
C GLU A 114 14.89 -7.54 37.40
N GLU A 115 13.95 -6.61 37.49
CA GLU A 115 12.68 -6.67 36.77
C GLU A 115 12.92 -6.57 35.26
N ARG A 116 13.76 -5.65 34.82
CA ARG A 116 14.14 -5.56 33.38
C ARG A 116 14.82 -6.84 32.91
N GLN A 117 15.78 -7.35 33.68
CA GLN A 117 16.49 -8.60 33.36
C GLN A 117 15.56 -9.82 33.31
N SER A 118 14.55 -9.88 34.20
CA SER A 118 13.54 -10.95 34.19
C SER A 118 12.76 -10.97 32.88
N VAL A 119 12.37 -9.81 32.34
CA VAL A 119 11.66 -9.72 31.07
C VAL A 119 12.62 -10.07 29.91
N GLU A 120 13.84 -9.54 29.91
CA GLU A 120 14.85 -9.86 28.89
C GLU A 120 15.14 -11.38 28.82
N ASN A 121 15.20 -12.06 29.98
CA ASN A 121 15.41 -13.50 30.03
C ASN A 121 14.19 -14.32 29.57
N SER A 122 13.01 -13.73 29.54
CA SER A 122 11.76 -14.40 29.15
C SER A 122 11.51 -14.41 27.65
N PHE A 123 12.15 -13.51 26.91
CA PHE A 123 11.93 -13.35 25.47
C PHE A 123 13.25 -13.48 24.68
N ALA A 124 13.19 -14.19 23.56
CA ALA A 124 14.37 -14.45 22.75
C ALA A 124 14.94 -13.15 22.15
N GLN A 125 16.25 -13.05 22.13
CA GLN A 125 17.04 -12.10 21.37
C GLN A 125 17.49 -12.74 20.06
N SER A 126 17.93 -11.96 19.07
CA SER A 126 18.41 -12.46 17.78
C SER A 126 19.86 -12.08 17.57
N VAL A 127 20.74 -13.06 17.27
CA VAL A 127 22.08 -12.80 16.78
C VAL A 127 22.00 -12.75 15.25
N LEU A 128 22.11 -11.54 14.67
CA LEU A 128 22.02 -11.34 13.22
C LEU A 128 23.25 -11.82 12.47
N TRP A 129 24.43 -11.77 13.14
CA TRP A 129 25.69 -12.25 12.60
C TRP A 129 26.75 -12.44 13.68
N GLY A 130 27.73 -13.30 13.41
CA GLY A 130 28.90 -13.49 14.26
C GLY A 130 30.20 -13.24 13.47
N PHE A 131 31.01 -12.29 13.94
CA PHE A 131 32.29 -11.94 13.34
C PHE A 131 33.44 -12.53 14.17
N LYS A 132 34.56 -12.81 13.51
CA LYS A 132 35.83 -13.06 14.17
C LYS A 132 36.56 -11.74 14.36
N ALA A 133 37.08 -11.49 15.57
CA ALA A 133 37.94 -10.34 15.78
C ALA A 133 39.27 -10.51 15.05
N GLU A 134 39.58 -9.61 14.11
CA GLU A 134 40.84 -9.58 13.33
C GLU A 134 42.01 -8.97 14.15
N ALA A 135 41.70 -7.93 14.95
CA ALA A 135 42.60 -7.28 15.87
C ALA A 135 41.85 -6.67 17.02
N GLN A 136 42.53 -6.45 18.18
CA GLN A 136 41.96 -5.78 19.35
C GLN A 136 43.03 -4.91 20.03
N GLU A 137 42.66 -3.65 20.35
CA GLU A 137 43.57 -2.71 21.00
C GLU A 137 42.81 -1.63 21.74
N GLY A 138 43.11 -1.40 23.03
CA GLY A 138 42.54 -0.29 23.80
C GLY A 138 41.02 -0.24 23.86
N GLY A 139 40.34 -1.39 23.92
CA GLY A 139 38.86 -1.47 23.90
C GLY A 139 38.22 -1.43 22.49
N ARG A 140 38.99 -1.20 21.46
CA ARG A 140 38.54 -1.23 20.04
C ARG A 140 38.75 -2.61 19.45
N VAL A 141 37.84 -3.01 18.58
CA VAL A 141 37.91 -4.31 17.86
C VAL A 141 37.75 -4.08 16.36
N LEU A 142 38.59 -4.74 15.60
CA LEU A 142 38.52 -4.76 14.15
C LEU A 142 37.88 -6.08 13.70
N ILE A 143 36.85 -6.00 12.83
CA ILE A 143 36.18 -7.16 12.23
C ILE A 143 36.16 -7.06 10.71
N ASP A 144 36.13 -8.21 10.01
CA ASP A 144 35.80 -8.24 8.58
C ASP A 144 34.28 -8.20 8.40
N LEU A 145 33.76 -7.09 7.87
CA LEU A 145 32.34 -6.87 7.63
C LEU A 145 31.87 -7.47 6.29
N THR A 146 32.79 -7.77 5.37
CA THR A 146 32.48 -8.13 3.98
C THR A 146 31.50 -9.28 3.83
N PRO A 147 31.65 -10.43 4.53
CA PRO A 147 30.68 -11.52 4.39
C PRO A 147 29.26 -11.16 4.83
N PHE A 148 29.15 -10.24 5.80
CA PHE A 148 27.86 -9.74 6.25
C PHE A 148 27.20 -8.85 5.18
N LEU A 149 27.98 -8.07 4.44
CA LEU A 149 27.47 -7.17 3.39
C LEU A 149 27.01 -7.92 2.14
N LEU A 150 27.67 -9.04 1.79
CA LEU A 150 27.40 -9.81 0.57
C LEU A 150 26.24 -10.79 0.70
N ARG A 151 25.62 -10.90 1.87
CA ARG A 151 24.44 -11.76 2.07
C ARG A 151 23.16 -11.11 1.50
N ASP A 152 22.16 -11.92 1.22
CA ASP A 152 20.79 -11.43 0.94
C ASP A 152 20.15 -10.90 2.24
N SER A 153 20.47 -9.66 2.59
CA SER A 153 19.97 -8.99 3.82
C SER A 153 18.55 -8.48 3.70
N HIS A 154 18.01 -8.43 2.50
CA HIS A 154 16.67 -7.93 2.21
C HIS A 154 15.68 -9.05 1.86
N GLN A 155 16.10 -10.33 1.99
CA GLN A 155 15.29 -11.52 1.74
C GLN A 155 14.68 -11.58 0.34
N LEU A 156 15.44 -11.14 -0.68
CA LEU A 156 14.98 -11.15 -2.07
C LEU A 156 14.69 -12.56 -2.56
N GLY A 157 15.55 -13.54 -2.19
CA GLY A 157 15.39 -14.93 -2.57
C GLY A 157 14.05 -15.49 -2.09
N ASP A 158 13.74 -15.30 -0.81
CA ASP A 158 12.48 -15.75 -0.19
C ASP A 158 11.29 -15.04 -0.85
N LYS A 159 11.36 -13.74 -1.05
CA LYS A 159 10.28 -12.95 -1.68
C LYS A 159 10.01 -13.38 -3.13
N LEU A 160 11.06 -13.67 -3.91
CA LEU A 160 10.89 -14.18 -5.28
C LEU A 160 10.27 -15.58 -5.29
N GLU A 161 10.58 -16.43 -4.29
CA GLU A 161 9.99 -17.75 -4.15
C GLU A 161 8.51 -17.68 -3.76
N ASP A 162 8.14 -16.86 -2.78
CA ASP A 162 6.77 -16.63 -2.34
C ASP A 162 5.88 -16.12 -3.50
N LEU A 163 6.43 -15.23 -4.33
CA LEU A 163 5.78 -14.72 -5.54
C LEU A 163 5.86 -15.69 -6.74
N LYS A 164 6.36 -16.91 -6.55
CA LYS A 164 6.48 -17.95 -7.58
C LYS A 164 7.32 -17.52 -8.80
N GLN A 165 8.26 -16.60 -8.58
CA GLN A 165 9.16 -16.11 -9.63
C GLN A 165 10.37 -17.04 -9.87
N GLY A 166 10.68 -17.90 -8.93
CA GLY A 166 11.79 -18.85 -8.95
C GLY A 166 12.49 -18.91 -7.60
N THR A 167 13.38 -19.88 -7.44
CA THR A 167 14.22 -20.05 -6.25
C THR A 167 15.61 -19.49 -6.50
N TYR A 168 16.06 -18.56 -5.67
CA TYR A 168 17.30 -17.81 -5.84
C TYR A 168 18.14 -17.84 -4.56
N LYS A 169 19.47 -17.75 -4.73
CA LYS A 169 20.43 -17.62 -3.62
C LYS A 169 21.53 -16.63 -3.98
N ALA A 170 21.98 -15.87 -3.00
CA ALA A 170 23.13 -14.98 -3.17
C ALA A 170 24.38 -15.77 -3.58
N GLU A 171 25.08 -15.28 -4.59
CA GLU A 171 26.29 -15.89 -5.17
C GLU A 171 27.49 -15.00 -4.89
N GLU A 172 28.35 -15.43 -3.96
CA GLU A 172 29.49 -14.64 -3.49
C GLU A 172 30.48 -14.31 -4.62
N SER A 173 30.72 -15.25 -5.54
CA SER A 173 31.66 -15.06 -6.64
C SER A 173 31.25 -13.96 -7.63
N ARG A 174 29.99 -13.55 -7.61
CA ARG A 174 29.40 -12.49 -8.45
C ARG A 174 28.95 -11.28 -7.65
N SER A 175 29.37 -11.18 -6.38
CA SER A 175 28.99 -10.11 -5.45
C SER A 175 30.25 -9.39 -4.95
N ALA A 176 30.12 -8.10 -4.71
CA ALA A 176 31.25 -7.27 -4.26
C ALA A 176 30.77 -6.04 -3.47
N VAL A 177 31.63 -5.48 -2.64
CA VAL A 177 31.40 -4.19 -2.00
C VAL A 177 31.37 -3.08 -3.06
N PHE A 178 30.37 -2.21 -2.99
CA PHE A 178 30.24 -1.04 -3.85
C PHE A 178 30.82 0.19 -3.17
N LEU A 179 32.11 0.42 -3.36
CA LEU A 179 32.89 1.45 -2.66
C LEU A 179 32.36 2.89 -2.87
N PRO A 180 31.83 3.28 -4.07
CA PRO A 180 31.32 4.65 -4.25
C PRO A 180 30.24 5.07 -3.26
N ASN A 181 29.43 4.10 -2.78
CA ASN A 181 28.35 4.31 -1.82
C ASN A 181 28.67 3.75 -0.41
N THR A 182 29.92 3.36 -0.17
CA THR A 182 30.40 2.94 1.15
C THR A 182 31.08 4.12 1.83
N LYS A 183 30.42 4.75 2.81
CA LYS A 183 30.80 6.06 3.38
C LYS A 183 30.53 6.12 4.87
N SER A 184 31.27 7.00 5.58
CA SER A 184 31.01 7.27 6.99
C SER A 184 30.69 8.75 7.19
N PHE A 185 29.55 9.02 7.86
CA PHE A 185 29.06 10.34 8.22
C PHE A 185 29.16 10.54 9.74
N PRO A 186 28.94 11.76 10.28
CA PRO A 186 29.02 11.99 11.72
C PRO A 186 28.06 11.16 12.59
N GLN A 187 26.87 10.82 12.06
CA GLN A 187 25.82 10.11 12.80
C GLN A 187 25.46 8.75 12.22
N ASN A 188 26.03 8.37 11.08
CA ASN A 188 25.78 7.10 10.44
C ASN A 188 26.98 6.60 9.62
N THR A 189 27.09 5.30 9.45
CA THR A 189 28.06 4.67 8.53
C THR A 189 27.31 3.76 7.62
N GLU A 190 27.55 3.91 6.32
CA GLU A 190 26.80 3.32 5.22
C GLU A 190 27.70 2.38 4.42
N PHE A 191 27.19 1.19 4.15
CA PHE A 191 27.85 0.21 3.32
C PHE A 191 26.92 -0.27 2.22
N GLU A 192 27.43 -0.33 1.00
CA GLU A 192 26.66 -0.86 -0.11
C GLU A 192 27.40 -2.02 -0.79
N ALA A 193 26.65 -3.03 -1.18
CA ALA A 193 27.16 -4.17 -1.89
C ALA A 193 26.33 -4.43 -3.15
N VAL A 194 27.01 -4.74 -4.24
CA VAL A 194 26.40 -5.38 -5.42
C VAL A 194 26.25 -6.85 -5.08
N VAL A 195 25.01 -7.32 -5.03
CA VAL A 195 24.70 -8.73 -4.72
C VAL A 195 23.97 -9.35 -5.89
N THR A 196 24.52 -10.45 -6.41
CA THR A 196 23.90 -11.23 -7.46
C THR A 196 23.27 -12.48 -6.88
N LEU A 197 21.97 -12.63 -7.13
CA LEU A 197 21.24 -13.85 -6.80
C LEU A 197 21.20 -14.74 -8.05
N THR A 198 21.61 -15.99 -7.91
CA THR A 198 21.56 -16.99 -8.98
C THR A 198 20.43 -17.97 -8.75
N GLY A 199 19.74 -18.34 -9.83
CA GLY A 199 18.60 -19.23 -9.74
C GLY A 199 17.99 -19.56 -11.10
N LYS A 200 16.75 -20.08 -11.07
CA LYS A 200 15.98 -20.36 -12.27
C LYS A 200 14.73 -19.50 -12.28
N GLY A 201 14.73 -18.46 -13.09
CA GLY A 201 13.58 -17.60 -13.31
C GLY A 201 12.43 -18.38 -13.98
N LYS A 202 11.30 -18.49 -13.30
CA LYS A 202 10.08 -19.18 -13.77
C LYS A 202 8.93 -18.22 -13.99
N GLY A 203 8.87 -17.15 -13.21
CA GLY A 203 7.77 -16.20 -13.24
C GLY A 203 7.89 -15.19 -14.38
N ARG A 204 6.75 -14.72 -14.84
CA ARG A 204 6.66 -13.73 -15.91
C ARG A 204 7.34 -12.42 -15.51
N GLU A 205 7.14 -11.96 -14.27
CA GLU A 205 7.57 -10.63 -13.84
C GLU A 205 9.09 -10.53 -13.78
N ILE A 206 9.79 -11.51 -13.19
CA ILE A 206 11.25 -11.49 -13.15
C ILE A 206 11.87 -11.60 -14.54
N ASN A 207 11.26 -12.37 -15.45
CA ASN A 207 11.68 -12.48 -16.84
C ASN A 207 11.48 -11.19 -17.64
N SER A 208 10.54 -10.34 -17.24
CA SER A 208 10.24 -9.10 -17.97
C SER A 208 11.14 -7.93 -17.61
N VAL A 209 11.82 -7.97 -16.45
CA VAL A 209 12.62 -6.85 -15.91
C VAL A 209 14.10 -7.13 -15.76
N THR A 210 14.55 -8.36 -15.98
CA THR A 210 15.96 -8.72 -15.88
C THR A 210 16.53 -9.12 -17.24
N PRO A 211 17.77 -8.68 -17.59
CA PRO A 211 18.41 -9.10 -18.82
C PRO A 211 18.67 -10.61 -18.89
N ASP A 212 19.02 -11.21 -17.75
CA ASP A 212 19.18 -12.65 -17.55
C ASP A 212 18.48 -13.05 -16.25
N PRO A 213 17.34 -13.73 -16.32
CA PRO A 213 16.59 -14.12 -15.13
C PRO A 213 17.29 -15.20 -14.31
N SER A 214 18.41 -15.78 -14.78
CA SER A 214 19.21 -16.70 -13.99
C SER A 214 20.21 -16.00 -13.07
N ALA A 215 20.43 -14.68 -13.25
CA ALA A 215 21.42 -13.87 -12.53
C ALA A 215 20.85 -12.48 -12.23
N VAL A 216 20.10 -12.37 -11.16
CA VAL A 216 19.46 -11.11 -10.73
C VAL A 216 20.42 -10.33 -9.85
N THR A 217 20.89 -9.18 -10.32
CA THR A 217 21.83 -8.32 -9.59
C THR A 217 21.11 -7.09 -9.05
N VAL A 218 21.29 -6.84 -7.76
CA VAL A 218 20.75 -5.66 -7.04
C VAL A 218 21.84 -5.01 -6.20
N HIS A 219 21.56 -3.83 -5.68
CA HIS A 219 22.37 -3.25 -4.62
C HIS A 219 21.68 -3.42 -3.28
N LEU A 220 22.38 -3.92 -2.29
CA LEU A 220 21.93 -3.99 -0.91
C LEU A 220 22.73 -3.00 -0.07
N HIS A 221 22.02 -2.23 0.73
CA HIS A 221 22.61 -1.16 1.52
C HIS A 221 22.39 -1.42 3.00
N HIS A 222 23.40 -1.13 3.81
CA HIS A 222 23.42 -1.37 5.25
C HIS A 222 23.79 -0.08 5.99
N SER A 223 22.88 0.41 6.79
CA SER A 223 23.05 1.61 7.58
C SER A 223 23.23 1.28 9.05
N PHE A 224 24.36 1.70 9.64
CA PHE A 224 24.58 1.74 11.09
C PHE A 224 24.44 3.17 11.57
N ILE A 225 23.43 3.46 12.38
CA ILE A 225 22.99 4.82 12.69
C ILE A 225 23.07 5.04 14.19
N GLN A 226 23.60 6.18 14.58
CA GLN A 226 23.60 6.64 15.97
C GLN A 226 22.17 6.87 16.45
N LEU A 227 21.80 6.27 17.57
CA LEU A 227 20.52 6.56 18.20
C LEU A 227 20.48 8.02 18.70
N PRO A 228 19.31 8.67 18.61
CA PRO A 228 19.15 10.03 19.11
C PRO A 228 19.32 10.12 20.62
N ASP A 229 19.41 11.33 21.13
CA ASP A 229 19.43 11.59 22.55
C ASP A 229 18.10 11.21 23.24
N ASN A 230 18.09 11.05 24.55
CA ASN A 230 16.91 10.67 25.32
C ASN A 230 15.96 11.84 25.66
N LYS A 231 16.00 12.94 24.89
CA LYS A 231 15.17 14.14 25.14
C LYS A 231 13.85 14.13 24.36
N TYR A 232 13.69 13.23 23.42
CA TYR A 232 12.41 13.06 22.72
C TYR A 232 11.32 12.65 23.70
N LYS A 233 10.16 13.31 23.59
CA LYS A 233 8.98 13.00 24.41
C LYS A 233 7.97 12.26 23.55
N PRO A 234 7.84 10.95 23.74
CA PRO A 234 6.79 10.18 23.06
C PRO A 234 5.42 10.77 23.35
N ARG A 235 4.51 10.71 22.37
CA ARG A 235 3.15 11.19 22.50
C ARG A 235 2.18 10.01 22.49
N ALA A 236 1.17 10.06 23.36
CA ALA A 236 0.17 9.01 23.48
C ALA A 236 -0.57 8.79 22.16
N PHE A 237 -0.83 7.54 21.82
CA PHE A 237 -1.68 7.14 20.72
C PHE A 237 -3.16 7.29 21.09
N ASP A 238 -3.97 7.76 20.15
CA ASP A 238 -5.43 7.75 20.23
C ASP A 238 -5.96 7.16 18.91
N PRO A 239 -6.86 6.17 18.93
CA PRO A 239 -7.35 5.49 17.73
C PRO A 239 -8.10 6.42 16.76
N ARG A 240 -8.46 7.62 17.19
CA ARG A 240 -9.19 8.63 16.42
C ARG A 240 -8.29 9.69 15.79
N ALA A 241 -6.99 9.69 16.13
CA ALA A 241 -6.05 10.73 15.73
C ALA A 241 -5.39 10.49 14.36
N GLY A 242 -5.50 9.27 13.81
CA GLY A 242 -5.00 8.93 12.48
C GLY A 242 -3.48 8.77 12.36
N TYR A 243 -2.80 8.36 13.41
CA TYR A 243 -1.36 8.13 13.43
C TYR A 243 -1.00 6.65 13.43
N PHE A 244 0.16 6.31 12.84
CA PHE A 244 0.82 5.03 13.08
C PHE A 244 1.22 4.91 14.55
N ALA A 245 1.13 3.69 15.08
CA ALA A 245 1.50 3.39 16.45
C ALA A 245 2.86 2.68 16.52
N ASN A 246 3.72 3.15 17.41
CA ASN A 246 4.83 2.37 17.95
C ASN A 246 4.30 1.62 19.17
N GLU A 247 4.26 0.28 19.10
CA GLU A 247 3.64 -0.57 20.11
C GLU A 247 4.66 -1.44 20.82
N TYR A 248 4.44 -1.70 22.11
CA TYR A 248 5.21 -2.66 22.89
C TYR A 248 4.45 -3.14 24.12
N MET A 249 4.86 -4.28 24.67
CA MET A 249 4.34 -4.83 25.90
C MET A 249 5.22 -4.42 27.09
N ASP A 250 4.66 -3.66 28.05
CA ASP A 250 5.34 -3.21 29.26
C ASP A 250 4.97 -4.07 30.46
N TYR A 251 5.83 -5.01 30.82
CA TYR A 251 5.60 -5.93 31.92
C TYR A 251 5.77 -5.29 33.32
N ALA A 252 6.26 -4.04 33.36
CA ALA A 252 6.28 -3.25 34.61
C ALA A 252 5.03 -2.37 34.76
N ALA A 253 4.06 -2.44 33.84
CA ALA A 253 2.81 -1.71 33.96
C ALA A 253 2.04 -2.16 35.23
N PRO A 254 1.42 -1.20 35.97
CA PRO A 254 0.54 -1.53 37.09
C PRO A 254 -0.56 -2.52 36.67
N ILE A 255 -0.96 -3.42 37.55
CA ILE A 255 -1.89 -4.51 37.25
C ILE A 255 -3.28 -4.04 36.82
N ASP A 256 -3.65 -2.82 37.15
CA ASP A 256 -4.90 -2.15 36.78
C ASP A 256 -4.79 -1.35 35.48
N GLN A 257 -3.64 -1.38 34.79
CA GLN A 257 -3.38 -0.70 33.54
C GLN A 257 -3.11 -1.67 32.40
N PRO A 258 -3.43 -1.31 31.15
CA PRO A 258 -3.06 -2.12 30.00
C PRO A 258 -1.55 -2.32 29.91
N ILE A 259 -1.13 -3.55 29.72
CA ILE A 259 0.27 -3.92 29.49
C ILE A 259 0.75 -3.45 28.11
N GLN A 260 -0.13 -3.47 27.09
CA GLN A 260 0.18 -2.96 25.76
C GLN A 260 0.20 -1.44 25.78
N LYS A 261 1.36 -0.88 25.48
CA LYS A 261 1.57 0.57 25.36
C LYS A 261 1.63 0.97 23.89
N ARG A 262 1.07 2.14 23.57
CA ARG A 262 1.05 2.71 22.23
C ARG A 262 1.44 4.17 22.28
N GLN A 263 2.30 4.54 21.33
CA GLN A 263 2.78 5.91 21.13
C GLN A 263 2.68 6.22 19.65
N ILE A 264 2.37 7.47 19.29
CA ILE A 264 2.37 7.83 17.87
C ILE A 264 3.79 7.91 17.33
N VAL A 265 3.93 7.54 16.07
CA VAL A 265 5.15 7.74 15.28
C VAL A 265 5.15 9.17 14.74
N ARG A 266 6.20 9.96 15.01
CA ARG A 266 6.32 11.34 14.53
C ARG A 266 7.75 11.87 14.57
N HIS A 267 8.04 12.92 13.80
CA HIS A 267 9.30 13.67 13.95
C HIS A 267 9.35 14.44 15.29
N ARG A 268 10.54 14.66 15.79
CA ARG A 268 10.79 15.63 16.85
C ARG A 268 10.54 17.04 16.32
N LEU A 269 9.70 17.81 17.00
CA LEU A 269 9.45 19.21 16.66
C LEU A 269 9.13 19.99 17.93
N GLN A 270 9.82 21.11 18.14
CA GLN A 270 9.66 21.97 19.31
C GLN A 270 9.68 23.44 18.88
N LYS A 271 8.86 24.28 19.49
CA LYS A 271 8.90 25.72 19.28
C LYS A 271 10.17 26.32 19.87
N LYS A 272 10.76 27.30 19.20
CA LYS A 272 11.83 28.15 19.79
C LYS A 272 11.32 28.95 20.99
N ASP A 273 10.08 29.45 20.89
CA ASP A 273 9.34 30.10 21.95
C ASP A 273 8.04 29.39 22.22
N PRO A 274 7.98 28.47 23.19
CA PRO A 274 6.78 27.73 23.53
C PRO A 274 5.61 28.58 24.02
N ALA A 275 5.87 29.80 24.48
CA ALA A 275 4.84 30.73 24.98
C ALA A 275 4.18 31.53 23.84
N ALA A 276 4.83 31.63 22.69
CA ALA A 276 4.28 32.37 21.55
C ALA A 276 3.15 31.61 20.88
N ALA A 277 2.10 32.31 20.47
CA ALA A 277 1.01 31.72 19.67
C ALA A 277 1.55 31.10 18.38
N GLN A 278 2.50 31.80 17.71
CA GLN A 278 3.25 31.30 16.58
C GLN A 278 4.76 31.45 16.81
N SER A 279 5.52 30.41 16.55
CA SER A 279 6.98 30.38 16.70
C SER A 279 7.63 29.61 15.57
N GLU A 280 8.86 29.95 15.24
CA GLU A 280 9.71 29.04 14.47
C GLU A 280 9.99 27.76 15.27
N ALA A 281 10.33 26.68 14.58
CA ALA A 281 10.83 25.47 15.21
C ALA A 281 12.31 25.63 15.62
N VAL A 282 12.72 24.94 16.70
CA VAL A 282 14.14 24.81 17.07
C VAL A 282 14.91 24.21 15.89
N GLU A 283 14.36 23.14 15.31
CA GLU A 283 14.84 22.52 14.09
C GLU A 283 13.64 22.22 13.19
N PRO A 284 13.57 22.80 11.99
CA PRO A 284 12.47 22.55 11.06
C PRO A 284 12.59 21.16 10.44
N ILE A 285 11.46 20.55 10.12
CA ILE A 285 11.38 19.34 9.29
C ILE A 285 11.60 19.76 7.84
N VAL A 286 12.66 19.26 7.21
CA VAL A 286 13.01 19.60 5.82
C VAL A 286 13.04 18.35 4.97
N TYR A 287 12.28 18.35 3.88
CA TYR A 287 12.30 17.31 2.84
C TYR A 287 13.05 17.79 1.61
N TYR A 288 13.76 16.88 0.96
CA TYR A 288 14.58 17.18 -0.20
C TYR A 288 14.16 16.30 -1.39
N LEU A 289 13.78 16.95 -2.50
CA LEU A 289 13.42 16.27 -3.73
C LEU A 289 14.69 15.85 -4.50
N ASP A 290 14.68 14.63 -5.01
CA ASP A 290 15.72 14.04 -5.87
C ASP A 290 15.96 14.91 -7.11
N ARG A 291 17.23 15.23 -7.37
CA ARG A 291 17.66 16.06 -8.51
C ARG A 291 17.32 15.45 -9.87
N GLY A 292 17.13 14.13 -9.96
CA GLY A 292 16.76 13.42 -11.17
C GLY A 292 15.31 13.62 -11.62
N THR A 293 14.49 14.35 -10.86
CA THR A 293 13.09 14.61 -11.19
C THR A 293 12.97 15.63 -12.32
N PRO A 294 12.29 15.32 -13.45
CA PRO A 294 12.16 16.23 -14.60
C PRO A 294 11.06 17.28 -14.37
N GLU A 295 11.10 18.39 -15.13
CA GLU A 295 9.94 19.30 -15.28
C GLU A 295 8.89 18.69 -16.24
N PRO A 296 7.59 18.96 -16.03
CA PRO A 296 6.95 19.78 -14.99
C PRO A 296 6.71 19.05 -13.68
N VAL A 297 7.07 17.77 -13.58
CA VAL A 297 6.84 16.91 -12.39
C VAL A 297 7.55 17.49 -11.17
N ARG A 298 8.79 17.95 -11.33
CA ARG A 298 9.59 18.57 -10.24
C ARG A 298 8.82 19.68 -9.54
N SER A 299 8.32 20.65 -10.29
CA SER A 299 7.55 21.77 -9.74
C SER A 299 6.28 21.30 -9.01
N ALA A 300 5.56 20.34 -9.59
CA ALA A 300 4.36 19.78 -8.98
C ALA A 300 4.65 19.07 -7.64
N LEU A 301 5.70 18.27 -7.58
CA LEU A 301 6.06 17.53 -6.36
C LEU A 301 6.54 18.46 -5.25
N LEU A 302 7.35 19.49 -5.57
CA LEU A 302 7.79 20.49 -4.59
C LEU A 302 6.61 21.27 -4.01
N GLU A 303 5.68 21.70 -4.87
CA GLU A 303 4.49 22.44 -4.46
C GLU A 303 3.57 21.59 -3.60
N GLY A 304 3.20 20.38 -4.06
CA GLY A 304 2.28 19.50 -3.33
C GLY A 304 2.84 19.06 -1.97
N ALA A 305 4.10 18.65 -1.90
CA ALA A 305 4.74 18.30 -0.64
C ALA A 305 4.78 19.49 0.34
N ALA A 306 4.94 20.71 -0.15
CA ALA A 306 5.00 21.92 0.68
C ALA A 306 3.64 22.30 1.30
N TRP A 307 2.52 21.75 0.84
CA TRP A 307 1.21 22.04 1.42
C TRP A 307 1.14 21.75 2.93
N TRP A 308 1.91 20.79 3.42
CA TRP A 308 1.98 20.47 4.85
C TRP A 308 2.36 21.66 5.74
N ASN A 309 3.12 22.66 5.21
CA ASN A 309 3.43 23.85 6.00
C ASN A 309 2.15 24.55 6.52
N GLN A 310 1.05 24.54 5.76
CA GLN A 310 -0.24 25.10 6.19
C GLN A 310 -0.77 24.39 7.45
N ALA A 311 -0.56 23.10 7.58
CA ALA A 311 -0.99 22.34 8.76
C ALA A 311 -0.10 22.62 9.98
N PHE A 312 1.21 22.80 9.77
CA PHE A 312 2.12 23.22 10.83
C PHE A 312 1.88 24.67 11.27
N GLU A 313 1.51 25.56 10.36
CA GLU A 313 1.08 26.94 10.71
C GLU A 313 -0.20 26.93 11.55
N ALA A 314 -1.17 26.09 11.22
CA ALA A 314 -2.36 25.88 12.03
C ALA A 314 -2.05 25.33 13.43
N ALA A 315 -0.94 24.56 13.58
CA ALA A 315 -0.42 24.08 14.86
C ALA A 315 0.43 25.10 15.62
N GLY A 316 0.49 26.36 15.18
CA GLY A 316 1.19 27.44 15.84
C GLY A 316 2.69 27.52 15.52
N TYR A 317 3.11 26.97 14.38
CA TYR A 317 4.48 27.10 13.90
C TYR A 317 4.58 28.11 12.75
N ARG A 318 5.79 28.56 12.46
CA ARG A 318 6.13 29.37 11.29
C ARG A 318 7.33 28.73 10.59
N ASN A 319 7.17 28.40 9.31
CA ASN A 319 8.22 27.77 8.49
C ASN A 319 8.83 26.49 9.09
N ALA A 320 8.06 25.75 9.89
CA ALA A 320 8.53 24.55 10.55
C ALA A 320 8.58 23.30 9.63
N PHE A 321 7.87 23.34 8.51
CA PHE A 321 7.95 22.32 7.48
C PHE A 321 8.39 22.97 6.15
N GLN A 322 9.41 22.41 5.52
CA GLN A 322 10.01 22.96 4.31
C GLN A 322 10.29 21.85 3.30
N VAL A 323 10.16 22.18 2.01
CA VAL A 323 10.53 21.29 0.90
C VAL A 323 11.49 22.01 -0.02
N LYS A 324 12.59 21.35 -0.38
CA LYS A 324 13.68 21.93 -1.17
C LYS A 324 14.21 20.92 -2.18
N MET A 325 14.95 21.38 -3.17
CA MET A 325 15.80 20.50 -3.96
C MET A 325 16.98 20.01 -3.11
N LEU A 326 17.37 18.75 -3.31
CA LEU A 326 18.58 18.23 -2.66
C LEU A 326 19.78 19.07 -3.13
N PRO A 327 20.55 19.66 -2.21
CA PRO A 327 21.71 20.49 -2.58
C PRO A 327 22.75 19.70 -3.36
N GLU A 328 23.52 20.37 -4.18
CA GLU A 328 24.61 19.75 -4.91
C GLU A 328 25.71 19.24 -3.94
N GLY A 329 26.23 18.06 -4.21
CA GLY A 329 27.26 17.45 -3.37
C GLY A 329 26.78 16.85 -2.05
N VAL A 330 25.50 17.01 -1.69
CA VAL A 330 24.92 16.33 -0.52
C VAL A 330 24.61 14.89 -0.88
N ASP A 331 25.02 13.98 -0.02
CA ASP A 331 24.75 12.56 -0.18
C ASP A 331 23.35 12.22 0.40
N PRO A 332 22.45 11.67 -0.40
CA PRO A 332 21.10 11.30 0.07
C PRO A 332 21.10 10.20 1.14
N MET A 333 22.18 9.44 1.29
CA MET A 333 22.30 8.40 2.32
C MET A 333 22.55 8.96 3.73
N ASP A 334 22.99 10.21 3.85
CA ASP A 334 23.13 10.85 5.15
C ASP A 334 21.78 10.91 5.86
N ILE A 335 21.70 10.35 7.07
CA ILE A 335 20.47 10.24 7.87
C ILE A 335 19.77 11.57 8.12
N ARG A 336 20.48 12.68 8.06
CA ARG A 336 19.96 14.03 8.32
C ARG A 336 19.03 14.57 7.23
N TYR A 337 18.91 13.91 6.08
CA TYR A 337 18.14 14.38 4.93
C TYR A 337 16.92 13.50 4.68
N ASN A 338 15.71 14.02 4.93
CA ASN A 338 14.48 13.37 4.47
C ASN A 338 14.36 13.49 2.94
N LEU A 339 13.95 12.44 2.26
CA LEU A 339 13.98 12.36 0.80
C LEU A 339 12.60 12.18 0.16
N ILE A 340 12.43 12.81 -1.00
CA ILE A 340 11.36 12.51 -1.95
C ILE A 340 12.04 12.03 -3.23
N GLN A 341 11.81 10.77 -3.62
CA GLN A 341 12.44 10.13 -4.77
C GLN A 341 11.43 9.92 -5.91
N TRP A 342 11.87 10.25 -7.12
CA TRP A 342 11.17 9.91 -8.36
C TRP A 342 11.71 8.61 -8.91
N ILE A 343 10.90 7.55 -8.97
CA ILE A 343 11.35 6.20 -9.30
C ILE A 343 10.67 5.68 -10.57
N HIS A 344 11.43 4.89 -11.35
CA HIS A 344 10.96 4.29 -12.59
C HIS A 344 10.71 2.80 -12.39
N ARG A 345 9.63 2.29 -13.01
CA ARG A 345 9.22 0.89 -12.96
C ARG A 345 8.75 0.42 -14.34
N SER A 346 8.79 -0.89 -14.57
CA SER A 346 8.30 -1.50 -15.80
C SER A 346 6.78 -1.42 -15.97
N SER A 347 6.06 -1.35 -14.86
CA SER A 347 4.60 -1.22 -14.81
C SER A 347 4.18 -0.10 -13.87
N ARG A 348 2.99 0.42 -14.12
CA ARG A 348 2.32 1.36 -13.23
C ARG A 348 2.04 0.69 -11.87
N GLY A 349 2.35 1.37 -10.77
CA GLY A 349 2.15 0.86 -9.43
C GLY A 349 1.91 1.96 -8.41
N TRP A 350 1.86 1.58 -7.14
CA TRP A 350 1.64 2.53 -6.04
C TRP A 350 2.90 3.33 -5.71
N SER A 351 2.71 4.53 -5.16
CA SER A 351 3.72 5.29 -4.45
C SER A 351 3.65 4.94 -2.96
N TYR A 352 4.67 5.25 -2.19
CA TYR A 352 4.66 5.03 -0.74
C TYR A 352 5.60 5.98 -0.01
N GLY A 353 5.21 6.32 1.23
CA GLY A 353 6.07 6.98 2.21
C GLY A 353 6.48 5.99 3.29
N SER A 354 7.77 5.92 3.62
CA SER A 354 8.35 5.09 4.66
C SER A 354 9.25 5.91 5.57
N SER A 355 9.52 5.44 6.78
CA SER A 355 10.36 6.15 7.72
C SER A 355 11.34 5.24 8.45
N ILE A 356 12.52 5.75 8.75
CA ILE A 356 13.44 5.16 9.73
C ILE A 356 13.03 5.70 11.09
N VAL A 357 12.55 4.81 11.95
CA VAL A 357 11.97 5.15 13.26
C VAL A 357 12.80 4.53 14.36
N ASP A 358 12.99 5.26 15.45
CA ASP A 358 13.54 4.69 16.69
C ASP A 358 12.44 3.84 17.38
N PRO A 359 12.55 2.50 17.39
CA PRO A 359 11.51 1.64 17.94
C PRO A 359 11.40 1.73 19.48
N ARG A 360 12.32 2.43 20.15
CA ARG A 360 12.22 2.70 21.59
C ARG A 360 11.18 3.76 21.89
N THR A 361 10.97 4.73 20.98
CA THR A 361 10.24 5.97 21.27
C THR A 361 9.20 6.36 20.22
N GLY A 362 9.26 5.82 19.00
CA GLY A 362 8.44 6.25 17.86
C GLY A 362 8.95 7.54 17.20
N GLU A 363 10.18 8.02 17.53
CA GLU A 363 10.77 9.17 16.86
C GLU A 363 11.18 8.84 15.42
N ILE A 364 10.69 9.60 14.45
CA ILE A 364 11.11 9.50 13.05
C ILE A 364 12.47 10.20 12.91
N LEU A 365 13.47 9.45 12.44
CA LEU A 365 14.82 9.95 12.20
C LEU A 365 15.01 10.39 10.74
N LYS A 366 14.33 9.70 9.81
CA LYS A 366 14.36 10.03 8.37
C LYS A 366 13.08 9.56 7.71
N GLY A 367 12.42 10.45 6.98
CA GLY A 367 11.35 10.13 6.06
C GLY A 367 11.89 9.87 4.65
N GLN A 368 11.32 8.90 3.95
CA GLN A 368 11.64 8.59 2.56
C GLN A 368 10.39 8.31 1.77
N VAL A 369 10.14 9.14 0.78
CA VAL A 369 9.00 9.07 -0.13
C VAL A 369 9.47 8.52 -1.47
N SER A 370 8.71 7.56 -2.04
CA SER A 370 8.94 6.96 -3.35
C SER A 370 7.75 7.18 -4.25
N LEU A 371 7.91 7.99 -5.30
CA LEU A 371 6.86 8.36 -6.25
C LEU A 371 7.12 7.71 -7.61
N GLY A 372 6.15 6.91 -8.10
CA GLY A 372 6.27 6.17 -9.36
C GLY A 372 6.02 7.04 -10.60
N SER A 373 6.94 7.00 -11.56
CA SER A 373 6.95 7.85 -12.76
C SER A 373 5.88 7.52 -13.81
N LEU A 374 5.18 6.40 -13.67
CA LEU A 374 4.11 6.05 -14.62
C LEU A 374 2.73 6.54 -14.17
N ARG A 375 2.64 7.17 -12.99
CA ARG A 375 1.37 7.65 -12.47
C ARG A 375 0.81 8.81 -13.31
N GLU A 376 1.64 9.77 -13.68
CA GLU A 376 1.19 10.90 -14.48
C GLU A 376 0.64 10.49 -15.85
N ARG A 377 1.16 9.40 -16.42
CA ARG A 377 0.67 8.87 -17.71
C ARG A 377 -0.73 8.27 -17.59
N GLN A 378 -1.03 7.63 -16.45
CA GLN A 378 -2.35 7.09 -16.18
C GLN A 378 -3.40 8.20 -16.02
N ASP A 379 -3.08 9.25 -15.26
CA ASP A 379 -3.99 10.38 -15.10
C ASP A 379 -4.20 11.13 -16.42
N TYR A 380 -3.15 11.22 -17.24
CA TYR A 380 -3.23 11.77 -18.58
C TYR A 380 -4.15 10.93 -19.48
N LEU A 381 -4.01 9.60 -19.47
CA LEU A 381 -4.86 8.68 -20.24
C LEU A 381 -6.34 8.78 -19.82
N ILE A 382 -6.62 8.91 -18.52
CA ILE A 382 -7.98 9.13 -18.01
C ILE A 382 -8.55 10.45 -18.58
N ALA A 383 -7.76 11.53 -18.57
CA ALA A 383 -8.16 12.81 -19.11
C ALA A 383 -8.38 12.76 -20.64
N GLU A 384 -7.55 12.01 -21.38
CA GLU A 384 -7.76 11.75 -22.82
C GLU A 384 -9.13 11.13 -23.09
N GLY A 385 -9.50 10.11 -22.32
CA GLY A 385 -10.82 9.46 -22.45
C GLY A 385 -11.99 10.38 -22.10
N LEU A 386 -11.85 11.19 -21.06
CA LEU A 386 -12.90 12.12 -20.62
C LEU A 386 -13.10 13.28 -21.61
N LEU A 387 -12.04 13.83 -22.14
CA LEU A 387 -12.06 15.04 -22.97
C LEU A 387 -12.10 14.75 -24.47
N GLN A 388 -11.53 13.62 -24.92
CA GLN A 388 -11.34 13.28 -26.33
C GLN A 388 -10.75 14.45 -27.14
N PRO A 389 -9.50 14.86 -26.82
CA PRO A 389 -8.99 16.18 -27.13
C PRO A 389 -8.42 16.33 -28.56
N TYR A 390 -8.32 15.23 -29.32
CA TYR A 390 -7.62 15.22 -30.60
C TYR A 390 -8.59 15.45 -31.77
N GLU A 391 -8.85 16.73 -32.04
CA GLU A 391 -9.61 17.16 -33.22
C GLU A 391 -8.66 17.79 -34.26
N ASP A 392 -8.88 17.46 -35.54
CA ASP A 392 -8.09 17.97 -36.64
C ASP A 392 -8.07 19.51 -36.66
N GLY A 393 -6.86 20.08 -36.75
CA GLY A 393 -6.66 21.51 -36.77
C GLY A 393 -6.84 22.28 -35.47
N LYS A 394 -7.14 21.59 -34.36
CA LYS A 394 -7.24 22.20 -33.03
C LYS A 394 -6.01 21.90 -32.17
N PRO A 395 -5.55 22.85 -31.33
CA PRO A 395 -4.52 22.54 -30.31
C PRO A 395 -5.07 21.61 -29.27
N THR A 396 -4.23 20.70 -28.77
CA THR A 396 -4.56 19.80 -27.66
C THR A 396 -4.88 20.58 -26.39
N SER A 397 -5.93 20.17 -25.66
CA SER A 397 -6.32 20.84 -24.43
C SER A 397 -5.21 20.75 -23.36
N PRO A 398 -4.86 21.86 -22.69
CA PRO A 398 -3.93 21.85 -21.57
C PRO A 398 -4.50 21.18 -20.31
N ASP A 399 -5.79 20.87 -20.28
CA ASP A 399 -6.48 20.33 -19.09
C ASP A 399 -6.00 18.93 -18.72
N MET A 400 -5.57 18.14 -19.70
CA MET A 400 -4.99 16.82 -19.44
C MET A 400 -3.73 16.91 -18.57
N LEU A 401 -2.78 17.76 -18.99
CA LEU A 401 -1.57 17.98 -18.22
C LEU A 401 -1.88 18.63 -16.87
N ARG A 402 -2.81 19.58 -16.83
CA ARG A 402 -3.25 20.24 -15.60
C ARG A 402 -3.81 19.26 -14.59
N MET A 403 -4.70 18.36 -15.01
CA MET A 403 -5.27 17.30 -14.16
C MET A 403 -4.19 16.34 -13.67
N SER A 404 -3.29 15.88 -14.53
CA SER A 404 -2.19 14.99 -14.18
C SER A 404 -1.26 15.64 -13.14
N MET A 405 -0.88 16.92 -13.34
CA MET A 405 -0.04 17.63 -12.37
C MET A 405 -0.77 17.92 -11.05
N ALA A 406 -2.08 18.17 -11.08
CA ALA A 406 -2.88 18.33 -9.85
C ALA A 406 -2.89 17.03 -9.03
N ARG A 407 -3.02 15.88 -9.69
CA ARG A 407 -2.91 14.57 -9.01
C ARG A 407 -1.53 14.35 -8.41
N LEU A 408 -0.45 14.72 -9.12
CA LEU A 408 0.91 14.57 -8.59
C LEU A 408 1.16 15.45 -7.36
N ARG A 409 0.61 16.67 -7.32
CA ARG A 409 0.67 17.54 -6.12
C ARG A 409 0.01 16.85 -4.92
N GLN A 410 -1.22 16.36 -5.12
CA GLN A 410 -1.96 15.66 -4.07
C GLN A 410 -1.23 14.38 -3.64
N LEU A 411 -0.66 13.62 -4.59
CA LEU A 411 0.10 12.41 -4.29
C LEU A 411 1.38 12.73 -3.49
N ALA A 412 2.10 13.78 -3.83
CA ALA A 412 3.28 14.20 -3.08
C ALA A 412 2.94 14.58 -1.63
N ALA A 413 1.81 15.30 -1.44
CA ALA A 413 1.31 15.61 -0.11
C ALA A 413 0.93 14.33 0.65
N HIS A 414 0.24 13.38 0.00
CA HIS A 414 -0.17 12.11 0.58
C HIS A 414 1.02 11.30 1.09
N GLU A 415 2.00 11.03 0.26
CA GLU A 415 3.16 10.20 0.62
C GLU A 415 4.05 10.86 1.68
N VAL A 416 4.17 12.19 1.67
CA VAL A 416 4.82 12.94 2.74
C VAL A 416 4.03 12.79 4.05
N GLY A 417 2.71 12.77 4.01
CA GLY A 417 1.87 12.57 5.19
C GLY A 417 2.19 11.27 5.94
N HIS A 418 2.43 10.18 5.22
CA HIS A 418 2.89 8.93 5.83
C HIS A 418 4.20 9.09 6.57
N THR A 419 5.15 9.82 5.99
CA THR A 419 6.44 10.09 6.61
C THR A 419 6.39 11.14 7.74
N LEU A 420 5.23 11.74 7.97
CA LEU A 420 4.89 12.53 9.17
C LEU A 420 4.18 11.69 10.25
N GLY A 421 3.99 10.39 10.00
CA GLY A 421 3.38 9.45 10.91
C GLY A 421 1.87 9.24 10.71
N LEU A 422 1.27 9.78 9.65
CA LEU A 422 -0.16 9.72 9.41
C LEU A 422 -0.58 8.44 8.68
N TYR A 423 -1.66 7.86 9.14
CA TYR A 423 -2.36 6.74 8.50
C TYR A 423 -3.38 7.25 7.46
N HIS A 424 -3.91 6.38 6.58
CA HIS A 424 -4.99 6.74 5.68
C HIS A 424 -6.25 7.13 6.43
N ASN A 425 -7.01 8.10 5.89
CA ASN A 425 -8.36 8.43 6.34
C ASN A 425 -9.36 8.34 5.19
N TYR A 426 -9.94 7.17 4.97
CA TYR A 426 -10.88 6.89 3.88
C TYR A 426 -12.31 7.42 4.10
N ALA A 427 -12.59 8.08 5.20
CA ALA A 427 -13.84 8.81 5.39
C ALA A 427 -13.78 10.25 4.85
N ALA A 428 -12.60 10.72 4.44
CA ALA A 428 -12.40 12.10 4.03
C ALA A 428 -13.07 12.47 2.70
N SER A 429 -13.24 11.51 1.76
CA SER A 429 -13.97 11.68 0.49
C SER A 429 -15.41 12.15 0.71
N THR A 430 -16.04 11.70 1.79
CA THR A 430 -17.44 12.01 2.11
C THR A 430 -17.66 13.41 2.70
N ARG A 431 -16.55 14.13 3.01
CA ARG A 431 -16.56 15.47 3.57
C ARG A 431 -15.65 16.40 2.77
N ASP A 432 -16.01 16.63 1.52
CA ASP A 432 -15.32 17.55 0.62
C ASP A 432 -13.80 17.35 0.57
N ARG A 433 -13.37 16.07 0.52
CA ARG A 433 -11.93 15.69 0.45
C ARG A 433 -11.14 16.35 1.58
N SER A 434 -11.62 16.19 2.79
CA SER A 434 -11.06 16.85 3.98
C SER A 434 -9.65 16.42 4.36
N SER A 435 -9.08 15.41 3.68
CA SER A 435 -7.73 14.90 3.92
C SER A 435 -7.03 14.52 2.62
N VAL A 436 -5.74 14.84 2.52
CA VAL A 436 -4.87 14.29 1.48
C VAL A 436 -4.50 12.82 1.74
N MET A 437 -4.75 12.31 2.96
CA MET A 437 -4.50 10.91 3.34
C MET A 437 -5.60 9.94 2.87
N ASP A 438 -6.47 10.38 1.97
CA ASP A 438 -7.42 9.56 1.22
C ASP A 438 -6.88 9.23 -0.18
N TYR A 439 -7.50 8.25 -0.86
CA TYR A 439 -7.23 7.93 -2.26
C TYR A 439 -8.32 8.53 -3.15
N PRO A 440 -8.12 9.75 -3.70
CA PRO A 440 -9.16 10.40 -4.48
C PRO A 440 -9.21 9.88 -5.93
N VAL A 441 -10.42 9.77 -6.48
CA VAL A 441 -10.65 9.80 -7.93
C VAL A 441 -10.84 11.26 -8.38
N PRO A 442 -10.69 11.58 -9.69
CA PRO A 442 -11.00 12.91 -10.15
C PRO A 442 -12.48 13.26 -9.89
N ARG A 443 -12.75 14.46 -9.38
CA ARG A 443 -14.10 15.00 -9.35
C ARG A 443 -14.46 15.41 -10.76
N LEU A 444 -15.55 14.87 -11.27
CA LEU A 444 -16.01 15.09 -12.63
C LEU A 444 -17.31 15.90 -12.61
N THR A 445 -17.36 16.99 -13.34
CA THR A 445 -18.60 17.75 -13.49
C THR A 445 -19.11 17.62 -14.91
N LEU A 446 -20.29 17.03 -15.08
CA LEU A 446 -20.95 16.91 -16.37
C LEU A 446 -21.63 18.24 -16.72
N ARG A 447 -21.21 18.84 -17.84
CA ARG A 447 -21.84 20.07 -18.36
C ARG A 447 -23.12 19.75 -19.14
N PRO A 448 -24.03 20.74 -19.32
CA PRO A 448 -25.27 20.54 -20.05
C PRO A 448 -25.09 20.10 -21.52
N ASP A 449 -23.95 20.39 -22.12
CA ASP A 449 -23.57 19.99 -23.48
C ASP A 449 -23.00 18.55 -23.56
N GLY A 450 -22.96 17.84 -22.42
CA GLY A 450 -22.42 16.48 -22.32
C GLY A 450 -20.89 16.43 -22.20
N THR A 451 -20.17 17.55 -22.17
CA THR A 451 -18.74 17.59 -21.93
C THR A 451 -18.44 17.50 -20.44
N VAL A 452 -17.21 17.09 -20.10
CA VAL A 452 -16.75 16.94 -18.72
C VAL A 452 -15.83 18.10 -18.35
N ASP A 453 -16.07 18.69 -17.18
CA ASP A 453 -15.19 19.68 -16.56
C ASP A 453 -14.22 19.00 -15.60
N LEU A 454 -12.93 19.26 -15.75
CA LEU A 454 -11.84 18.74 -14.93
C LEU A 454 -11.16 19.80 -14.07
N SER A 455 -11.71 21.04 -14.02
CA SER A 455 -11.09 22.18 -13.32
C SER A 455 -10.89 21.93 -11.84
N GLU A 456 -11.81 21.15 -11.21
CA GLU A 456 -11.80 20.77 -9.80
C GLU A 456 -11.50 19.27 -9.58
N ALA A 457 -10.80 18.64 -10.55
CA ALA A 457 -10.53 17.21 -10.50
C ALA A 457 -9.86 16.77 -9.18
N TYR A 458 -8.91 17.56 -8.67
CA TYR A 458 -8.20 17.30 -7.42
C TYR A 458 -8.09 18.55 -6.56
N THR A 459 -7.80 18.36 -5.26
CA THR A 459 -7.56 19.46 -4.31
C THR A 459 -6.29 20.23 -4.66
N THR A 460 -6.21 21.48 -4.20
CA THR A 460 -5.09 22.40 -4.43
C THR A 460 -4.38 22.82 -3.13
N GLU A 461 -4.77 22.24 -1.99
CA GLU A 461 -4.22 22.55 -0.67
C GLU A 461 -4.36 21.36 0.29
N ILE A 462 -3.80 21.51 1.49
CA ILE A 462 -3.90 20.51 2.56
C ILE A 462 -5.33 20.44 3.12
N GLY A 463 -5.78 19.25 3.47
CA GLY A 463 -7.12 19.02 3.98
C GLY A 463 -7.37 19.61 5.37
N THR A 464 -8.62 19.87 5.65
CA THR A 464 -9.03 20.41 6.96
C THR A 464 -8.88 19.41 8.10
N TRP A 465 -9.06 18.10 7.82
CA TRP A 465 -8.74 17.03 8.77
C TRP A 465 -7.25 16.91 9.02
N ASP A 466 -6.42 17.07 7.97
CA ASP A 466 -4.96 16.99 8.07
C ASP A 466 -4.41 18.03 9.05
N LYS A 467 -4.99 19.24 9.04
CA LYS A 467 -4.67 20.30 10.03
C LYS A 467 -4.96 19.84 11.46
N ARG A 468 -6.06 19.09 11.68
CA ARG A 468 -6.42 18.51 12.99
C ARG A 468 -5.45 17.41 13.41
N ALA A 469 -5.08 16.55 12.48
CA ALA A 469 -4.11 15.48 12.74
C ALA A 469 -2.74 16.06 13.13
N ILE A 470 -2.25 17.08 12.40
CA ILE A 470 -0.99 17.76 12.75
C ILE A 470 -1.08 18.50 14.09
N LEU A 471 -2.21 19.11 14.43
CA LEU A 471 -2.44 19.65 15.78
C LEU A 471 -2.22 18.59 16.86
N TYR A 472 -2.86 17.39 16.69
CA TYR A 472 -2.68 16.30 17.65
C TYR A 472 -1.23 15.83 17.74
N GLY A 473 -0.59 15.61 16.61
CA GLY A 473 0.76 15.03 16.59
C GLY A 473 1.87 16.00 16.95
N TYR A 474 1.76 17.28 16.59
CA TYR A 474 2.91 18.18 16.55
C TYR A 474 2.76 19.46 17.35
N GLN A 475 1.56 19.87 17.82
CA GLN A 475 1.43 21.08 18.60
C GLN A 475 2.28 21.00 19.87
N ASP A 476 3.09 22.03 20.10
CA ASP A 476 3.87 22.21 21.32
C ASP A 476 3.02 23.03 22.32
N PHE A 477 2.69 22.41 23.44
CA PHE A 477 1.86 23.04 24.48
C PHE A 477 2.68 23.77 25.53
N GLY A 478 4.00 23.73 25.42
CA GLY A 478 4.91 24.28 26.43
C GLY A 478 5.00 23.44 27.72
N PRO A 479 5.98 23.77 28.59
CA PRO A 479 6.32 22.91 29.73
C PRO A 479 5.31 22.93 30.87
N GLN A 480 4.42 23.92 30.93
CA GLN A 480 3.41 24.11 31.98
C GLN A 480 2.06 23.48 31.64
N ALA A 481 1.86 23.04 30.42
CA ALA A 481 0.57 22.53 29.96
C ALA A 481 0.34 21.08 30.39
N ASN A 482 -0.92 20.74 30.68
CA ASN A 482 -1.35 19.37 30.80
C ASN A 482 -1.59 18.81 29.37
N GLU A 483 -0.57 18.17 28.80
CA GLU A 483 -0.60 17.63 27.44
C GLU A 483 -1.77 16.68 27.23
N ALA A 484 -2.05 15.79 28.17
CA ALA A 484 -3.14 14.82 28.04
C ALA A 484 -4.52 15.50 27.92
N ALA A 485 -4.75 16.55 28.71
CA ALA A 485 -5.98 17.33 28.63
C ALA A 485 -6.07 18.11 27.29
N ALA A 486 -4.97 18.66 26.83
CA ALA A 486 -4.90 19.38 25.54
C ALA A 486 -5.18 18.45 24.36
N LEU A 487 -4.55 17.27 24.31
CA LEU A 487 -4.80 16.25 23.29
C LEU A 487 -6.25 15.78 23.30
N LYS A 488 -6.82 15.50 24.46
CA LYS A 488 -8.25 15.16 24.59
C LYS A 488 -9.14 16.27 24.04
N ASN A 489 -8.81 17.54 24.29
CA ASN A 489 -9.58 18.66 23.75
C ASN A 489 -9.52 18.75 22.22
N ILE A 490 -8.34 18.50 21.60
CA ILE A 490 -8.19 18.45 20.14
C ILE A 490 -9.10 17.38 19.55
N ILE A 491 -9.09 16.16 20.09
CA ILE A 491 -9.96 15.07 19.63
C ILE A 491 -11.43 15.45 19.82
N THR A 492 -11.81 15.97 20.99
CA THR A 492 -13.19 16.37 21.27
C THR A 492 -13.68 17.41 20.28
N GLN A 493 -12.85 18.40 19.97
CA GLN A 493 -13.21 19.43 18.98
C GLN A 493 -13.30 18.86 17.58
N THR A 494 -12.37 17.96 17.19
CA THR A 494 -12.39 17.29 15.88
C THR A 494 -13.69 16.51 15.67
N LEU A 495 -14.13 15.76 16.70
CA LEU A 495 -15.40 15.02 16.65
C LEU A 495 -16.63 15.96 16.62
N ARG A 496 -16.63 17.05 17.41
CA ARG A 496 -17.71 18.05 17.39
C ARG A 496 -17.85 18.73 16.03
N ASP A 497 -16.75 18.96 15.34
CA ASP A 497 -16.73 19.49 13.99
C ASP A 497 -17.17 18.43 12.94
N GLY A 498 -17.49 17.20 13.37
CA GLY A 498 -18.05 16.13 12.56
C GLY A 498 -17.04 15.38 11.69
N TYR A 499 -15.74 15.43 12.01
CA TYR A 499 -14.75 14.61 11.33
C TYR A 499 -14.80 13.16 11.82
N VAL A 500 -14.67 12.23 10.88
CA VAL A 500 -14.58 10.80 11.14
C VAL A 500 -13.22 10.31 10.62
N PHE A 501 -12.63 9.38 11.35
CA PHE A 501 -11.41 8.68 10.93
C PHE A 501 -11.71 7.20 10.71
N MET A 502 -11.41 6.70 9.49
CA MET A 502 -11.57 5.31 9.08
C MET A 502 -10.35 4.86 8.28
N ALA A 503 -9.74 3.76 8.72
CA ALA A 503 -8.49 3.27 8.16
C ALA A 503 -8.67 2.13 7.16
N ASP A 504 -7.56 1.52 6.72
CA ASP A 504 -7.48 0.50 5.68
C ASP A 504 -8.32 -0.73 5.95
N ALA A 505 -8.32 -1.23 7.18
CA ALA A 505 -9.06 -2.44 7.54
C ALA A 505 -10.57 -2.32 7.26
N ASP A 506 -11.13 -1.11 7.40
CA ASP A 506 -12.55 -0.84 7.13
C ASP A 506 -12.83 -0.56 5.66
N ALA A 507 -11.85 0.05 4.98
CA ALA A 507 -11.99 0.50 3.61
C ALA A 507 -11.71 -0.59 2.57
N ARG A 508 -10.72 -1.46 2.81
CA ARG A 508 -10.23 -2.44 1.81
C ARG A 508 -10.97 -3.76 1.77
N ALA A 509 -11.68 -4.13 2.83
CA ALA A 509 -12.38 -5.41 2.88
C ALA A 509 -13.52 -5.47 1.87
N GLN A 510 -13.51 -6.43 0.93
CA GLN A 510 -14.56 -6.63 -0.07
C GLN A 510 -15.95 -6.83 0.54
N GLY A 511 -16.01 -7.49 1.69
CA GLY A 511 -17.23 -7.63 2.49
C GLY A 511 -17.49 -6.46 3.44
N GLY A 512 -16.77 -5.34 3.34
CA GLY A 512 -16.87 -4.18 4.21
C GLY A 512 -18.29 -3.68 4.45
N ALA A 513 -18.52 -3.10 5.62
CA ALA A 513 -19.84 -2.66 6.06
C ALA A 513 -19.97 -1.15 6.23
N HIS A 514 -18.86 -0.44 6.38
CA HIS A 514 -18.89 0.98 6.68
C HIS A 514 -19.22 1.82 5.44
N PRO A 515 -20.33 2.59 5.43
CA PRO A 515 -20.81 3.27 4.23
C PRO A 515 -19.95 4.46 3.79
N LEU A 516 -19.09 4.97 4.67
CA LEU A 516 -18.25 6.14 4.44
C LEU A 516 -16.76 5.80 4.32
N ALA A 517 -16.38 4.51 4.33
CA ALA A 517 -14.98 4.10 4.25
C ALA A 517 -14.72 3.36 2.95
N HIS A 518 -14.17 4.06 1.98
CA HIS A 518 -13.77 3.44 0.70
C HIS A 518 -12.65 4.21 0.01
N LEU A 519 -11.93 3.51 -0.89
CA LEU A 519 -10.86 4.04 -1.71
C LEU A 519 -11.42 4.45 -3.07
N TRP A 520 -10.90 5.53 -3.65
CA TRP A 520 -11.23 5.93 -5.02
C TRP A 520 -12.71 6.25 -5.23
N ASP A 521 -13.34 6.83 -4.22
CA ASP A 521 -14.73 7.28 -4.26
C ASP A 521 -14.84 8.80 -4.03
N ASN A 522 -16.03 9.31 -4.21
CA ASN A 522 -16.41 10.69 -3.90
C ASN A 522 -17.80 10.73 -3.27
N GLY A 523 -18.14 11.88 -2.73
CA GLY A 523 -19.50 12.25 -2.36
C GLY A 523 -19.94 11.77 -0.98
N THR A 524 -20.96 12.43 -0.44
CA THR A 524 -21.54 12.13 0.87
C THR A 524 -22.50 10.95 0.86
N SER A 525 -22.95 10.54 -0.32
CA SER A 525 -23.85 9.40 -0.56
C SER A 525 -23.27 8.56 -1.68
N ALA A 526 -22.79 7.36 -1.37
CA ALA A 526 -22.19 6.47 -2.36
C ALA A 526 -23.16 6.12 -3.51
N ALA A 527 -24.47 6.01 -3.23
CA ALA A 527 -25.48 5.72 -4.23
C ALA A 527 -25.72 6.89 -5.19
N ASP A 528 -25.78 8.13 -4.67
CA ASP A 528 -25.94 9.31 -5.52
C ASP A 528 -24.72 9.53 -6.41
N GLU A 529 -23.54 9.35 -5.84
CA GLU A 529 -22.30 9.46 -6.60
C GLU A 529 -22.19 8.35 -7.67
N LEU A 530 -22.64 7.13 -7.38
CA LEU A 530 -22.70 6.08 -8.42
C LEU A 530 -23.61 6.47 -9.58
N HIS A 531 -24.78 7.06 -9.30
CA HIS A 531 -25.66 7.58 -10.34
C HIS A 531 -24.98 8.67 -11.15
N HIS A 532 -24.29 9.62 -10.49
CA HIS A 532 -23.55 10.70 -11.14
C HIS A 532 -22.43 10.14 -12.04
N VAL A 533 -21.61 9.21 -11.51
CA VAL A 533 -20.53 8.57 -12.28
C VAL A 533 -21.07 7.80 -13.48
N MET A 534 -22.25 7.13 -13.36
CA MET A 534 -22.90 6.45 -14.48
C MET A 534 -23.41 7.43 -15.53
N ASP A 535 -23.89 8.60 -15.15
CA ASP A 535 -24.31 9.64 -16.08
C ASP A 535 -23.11 10.23 -16.83
N VAL A 536 -22.02 10.53 -16.15
CA VAL A 536 -20.74 10.95 -16.78
C VAL A 536 -20.24 9.87 -17.72
N ARG A 537 -20.16 8.62 -17.26
CA ARG A 537 -19.74 7.48 -18.06
C ARG A 537 -20.55 7.35 -19.35
N ARG A 538 -21.87 7.43 -19.25
CA ARG A 538 -22.75 7.35 -20.42
C ARG A 538 -22.50 8.48 -21.38
N ALA A 539 -22.44 9.72 -20.90
CA ALA A 539 -22.15 10.87 -21.75
C ALA A 539 -20.80 10.79 -22.46
N VAL A 540 -19.78 10.23 -21.80
CA VAL A 540 -18.46 10.00 -22.40
C VAL A 540 -18.51 8.90 -23.46
N LEU A 541 -19.15 7.75 -23.16
CA LEU A 541 -19.21 6.61 -24.08
C LEU A 541 -20.07 6.89 -25.32
N ASP A 542 -21.16 7.64 -25.20
CA ASP A 542 -22.05 8.00 -26.31
C ASP A 542 -21.36 8.88 -27.37
N ARG A 543 -20.28 9.56 -27.02
CA ARG A 543 -19.46 10.37 -27.94
C ARG A 543 -18.06 9.81 -28.17
N PHE A 544 -17.74 8.63 -27.58
CA PHE A 544 -16.40 8.06 -27.63
C PHE A 544 -15.99 7.72 -29.06
N SER A 545 -14.84 8.22 -29.48
CA SER A 545 -14.39 8.12 -30.86
C SER A 545 -12.86 8.13 -30.97
N GLU A 546 -12.32 8.06 -32.20
CA GLU A 546 -10.91 8.20 -32.50
C GLU A 546 -10.28 9.50 -32.00
N LYS A 547 -11.07 10.50 -31.64
CA LYS A 547 -10.60 11.73 -30.98
C LYS A 547 -9.99 11.48 -29.58
N ALA A 548 -10.14 10.29 -29.04
CA ALA A 548 -9.53 9.88 -27.76
C ALA A 548 -8.06 9.44 -27.90
N ILE A 549 -7.53 9.28 -29.11
CA ILE A 549 -6.13 8.91 -29.37
C ILE A 549 -5.45 9.93 -30.29
N ALA A 550 -4.14 10.14 -30.06
CA ALA A 550 -3.38 11.12 -30.84
C ALA A 550 -3.23 10.70 -32.32
N PRO A 551 -3.17 11.66 -33.26
CA PRO A 551 -2.91 11.38 -34.67
C PRO A 551 -1.66 10.51 -34.85
N GLY A 552 -1.76 9.49 -35.69
CA GLY A 552 -0.67 8.56 -35.99
C GLY A 552 -0.60 7.35 -35.08
N GLN A 553 -1.39 7.28 -34.02
CA GLN A 553 -1.52 6.09 -33.18
C GLN A 553 -2.35 5.01 -33.90
N PRO A 554 -2.01 3.71 -33.74
CA PRO A 554 -2.85 2.64 -34.26
C PRO A 554 -4.25 2.68 -33.65
N MET A 555 -5.28 2.53 -34.48
CA MET A 555 -6.68 2.53 -34.01
C MET A 555 -6.94 1.51 -32.87
N ALA A 556 -6.19 0.42 -32.81
CA ALA A 556 -6.30 -0.59 -31.76
C ALA A 556 -5.94 -0.06 -30.36
N THR A 557 -5.20 1.05 -30.25
CA THR A 557 -4.87 1.70 -28.96
C THR A 557 -6.06 2.44 -28.37
N LEU A 558 -7.13 2.63 -29.13
CA LEU A 558 -8.40 3.16 -28.63
C LEU A 558 -8.97 2.31 -27.47
N GLU A 559 -8.70 0.99 -27.47
CA GLU A 559 -9.07 0.10 -26.37
C GLU A 559 -8.42 0.55 -25.04
N GLU A 560 -7.19 1.02 -25.05
CA GLU A 560 -6.47 1.43 -23.82
C GLU A 560 -7.14 2.63 -23.15
N VAL A 561 -7.62 3.57 -23.96
CA VAL A 561 -8.36 4.76 -23.47
C VAL A 561 -9.81 4.39 -23.10
N LEU A 562 -10.40 3.42 -23.81
CA LEU A 562 -11.76 2.94 -23.54
C LEU A 562 -11.87 2.25 -22.16
N VAL A 563 -10.87 1.47 -21.76
CA VAL A 563 -10.92 0.69 -20.50
C VAL A 563 -11.25 1.56 -19.28
N PRO A 564 -10.51 2.65 -18.95
CA PRO A 564 -10.84 3.48 -17.81
C PRO A 564 -12.18 4.21 -17.95
N MET A 565 -12.65 4.48 -19.16
CA MET A 565 -13.97 5.08 -19.39
C MET A 565 -15.10 4.08 -19.22
N TYR A 566 -14.95 2.88 -19.77
CA TYR A 566 -15.94 1.82 -19.64
C TYR A 566 -16.09 1.33 -18.19
N LEU A 567 -15.00 1.34 -17.42
CA LEU A 567 -14.94 0.90 -16.02
C LEU A 567 -14.89 2.10 -15.04
N LEU A 568 -15.35 3.27 -15.44
CA LEU A 568 -15.29 4.50 -14.62
C LEU A 568 -15.97 4.32 -13.26
N GLN A 569 -17.05 3.51 -13.20
CA GLN A 569 -17.84 3.24 -12.01
C GLN A 569 -17.23 2.22 -11.06
N ARG A 570 -16.13 1.52 -11.43
CA ARG A 570 -15.66 0.30 -10.71
C ARG A 570 -15.49 0.47 -9.21
N TYR A 571 -14.89 1.58 -8.77
CA TYR A 571 -14.66 1.84 -7.34
C TYR A 571 -15.93 2.32 -6.63
N GLN A 572 -16.72 3.14 -7.32
CA GLN A 572 -17.99 3.60 -6.74
C GLN A 572 -19.02 2.48 -6.58
N VAL A 573 -18.96 1.44 -7.41
CA VAL A 573 -19.74 0.20 -7.24
C VAL A 573 -19.40 -0.47 -5.91
N GLU A 574 -18.12 -0.62 -5.59
CA GLU A 574 -17.69 -1.21 -4.33
C GLU A 574 -18.12 -0.35 -3.14
N ALA A 575 -17.88 0.96 -3.18
CA ALA A 575 -18.34 1.90 -2.16
C ALA A 575 -19.84 1.79 -1.91
N THR A 576 -20.64 1.79 -2.98
CA THR A 576 -22.11 1.70 -2.90
C THR A 576 -22.56 0.35 -2.33
N SER A 577 -21.84 -0.74 -2.63
CA SER A 577 -22.17 -2.07 -2.11
C SER A 577 -22.09 -2.15 -0.59
N LYS A 578 -21.23 -1.36 0.06
CA LYS A 578 -21.06 -1.32 1.53
C LYS A 578 -22.27 -0.74 2.26
N VAL A 579 -23.12 0.01 1.57
CA VAL A 579 -24.36 0.56 2.11
C VAL A 579 -25.41 -0.54 2.33
N LEU A 580 -25.47 -1.54 1.42
CA LEU A 580 -26.41 -2.67 1.52
C LEU A 580 -25.92 -3.66 2.59
N GLY A 581 -26.76 -3.95 3.60
CA GLY A 581 -26.33 -4.68 4.79
C GLY A 581 -25.23 -3.91 5.53
N GLY A 582 -25.27 -2.59 5.46
CA GLY A 582 -24.27 -1.68 5.99
C GLY A 582 -24.44 -1.40 7.49
N LEU A 583 -23.31 -1.08 8.12
CA LEU A 583 -23.25 -0.65 9.52
C LEU A 583 -22.37 0.60 9.59
N TYR A 584 -22.93 1.70 10.04
CA TYR A 584 -22.15 2.84 10.48
C TYR A 584 -21.57 2.56 11.85
N TYR A 585 -20.29 2.78 12.05
CA TYR A 585 -19.61 2.72 13.33
C TYR A 585 -18.46 3.72 13.40
N THR A 586 -17.93 3.94 14.58
CA THR A 586 -16.76 4.81 14.78
C THR A 586 -15.76 4.13 15.71
N TYR A 587 -14.53 4.60 15.73
CA TYR A 587 -13.55 4.17 16.74
C TYR A 587 -13.83 4.84 18.10
N ALA A 588 -15.07 4.69 18.55
CA ALA A 588 -15.55 5.32 19.77
C ALA A 588 -14.78 4.89 21.01
N VAL A 589 -14.43 5.87 21.85
CA VAL A 589 -13.83 5.65 23.16
C VAL A 589 -14.87 5.96 24.24
N LYS A 590 -14.95 5.14 25.27
CA LYS A 590 -15.94 5.32 26.34
C LYS A 590 -15.99 6.76 26.86
N GLY A 591 -17.14 7.39 26.73
CA GLY A 591 -17.39 8.76 27.22
C GLY A 591 -17.04 9.87 26.23
N ASP A 592 -16.77 9.58 24.94
CA ASP A 592 -16.48 10.57 23.92
C ASP A 592 -17.74 11.11 23.19
N GLY A 593 -18.91 10.52 23.45
CA GLY A 593 -20.20 10.98 22.91
C GLY A 593 -20.47 10.57 21.46
N GLN A 594 -19.63 9.76 20.84
CA GLN A 594 -19.85 9.27 19.50
C GLN A 594 -20.98 8.23 19.43
N THR A 595 -21.65 8.13 18.27
CA THR A 595 -22.46 6.96 17.92
C THR A 595 -21.53 5.76 17.72
N VAL A 596 -21.63 4.74 18.58
CA VAL A 596 -20.78 3.56 18.53
C VAL A 596 -21.08 2.74 17.29
N THR A 597 -22.36 2.35 17.09
CA THR A 597 -22.88 1.66 15.91
C THR A 597 -24.30 2.10 15.57
N ARG A 598 -24.64 2.08 14.27
CA ARG A 598 -25.99 2.33 13.76
C ARG A 598 -26.18 1.59 12.44
N LEU A 599 -27.28 0.83 12.33
CA LEU A 599 -27.67 0.23 11.05
C LEU A 599 -28.00 1.32 10.02
N ILE A 600 -27.72 1.06 8.77
CA ILE A 600 -28.06 1.97 7.68
C ILE A 600 -29.58 1.91 7.45
N GLU A 601 -30.20 3.06 7.22
CA GLU A 601 -31.64 3.19 7.01
C GLU A 601 -32.09 2.34 5.81
N PRO A 602 -33.24 1.63 5.91
CA PRO A 602 -33.73 0.76 4.82
C PRO A 602 -33.84 1.45 3.47
N ALA A 603 -34.31 2.69 3.46
CA ALA A 603 -34.49 3.48 2.23
C ALA A 603 -33.14 3.75 1.54
N GLU A 604 -32.08 4.03 2.31
CA GLU A 604 -30.73 4.27 1.81
C GLU A 604 -30.13 2.97 1.23
N GLN A 605 -30.36 1.83 1.88
CA GLN A 605 -29.92 0.54 1.39
C GLN A 605 -30.61 0.15 0.07
N TRP A 606 -31.91 0.40 -0.06
CA TRP A 606 -32.63 0.13 -1.32
C TRP A 606 -32.20 1.08 -2.44
N LYS A 607 -31.91 2.34 -2.13
CA LYS A 607 -31.34 3.30 -3.08
C LYS A 607 -29.98 2.81 -3.60
N ALA A 608 -29.11 2.32 -2.71
CA ALA A 608 -27.82 1.76 -3.08
C ALA A 608 -27.97 0.50 -3.96
N PHE A 609 -28.93 -0.37 -3.60
CA PHE A 609 -29.23 -1.55 -4.39
C PHE A 609 -29.69 -1.20 -5.83
N ASP A 610 -30.58 -0.20 -5.96
CA ASP A 610 -31.07 0.25 -7.27
C ASP A 610 -29.94 0.88 -8.12
N ALA A 611 -29.05 1.64 -7.50
CA ALA A 611 -27.87 2.19 -8.17
C ALA A 611 -26.92 1.09 -8.68
N LEU A 612 -26.72 0.02 -7.89
CA LEU A 612 -25.93 -1.15 -8.31
C LEU A 612 -26.59 -1.89 -9.47
N LEU A 613 -27.91 -2.10 -9.44
CA LEU A 613 -28.61 -2.77 -10.54
C LEU A 613 -28.56 -1.99 -11.84
N ARG A 614 -28.52 -0.65 -11.78
CA ARG A 614 -28.30 0.18 -12.97
C ARG A 614 -27.03 -0.23 -13.71
N THR A 615 -25.94 -0.51 -13.00
CA THR A 615 -24.61 -0.77 -13.62
C THR A 615 -24.57 -2.06 -14.44
N ILE A 616 -25.46 -3.00 -14.17
CA ILE A 616 -25.56 -4.28 -14.89
C ILE A 616 -26.70 -4.31 -15.92
N SER A 617 -27.40 -3.21 -16.14
CA SER A 617 -28.43 -3.15 -17.16
C SER A 617 -27.85 -3.26 -18.56
N PRO A 618 -28.49 -3.94 -19.52
CA PRO A 618 -28.02 -4.10 -20.89
C PRO A 618 -27.68 -2.75 -21.56
N ARG A 619 -28.47 -1.72 -21.29
CA ARG A 619 -28.24 -0.37 -21.80
C ARG A 619 -26.91 0.23 -21.34
N GLU A 620 -26.58 0.06 -20.07
CA GLU A 620 -25.33 0.61 -19.52
C GLU A 620 -24.10 -0.21 -19.96
N LEU A 621 -24.27 -1.50 -20.20
CA LEU A 621 -23.19 -2.38 -20.64
C LEU A 621 -22.93 -2.29 -22.16
N ALA A 622 -23.90 -1.86 -22.96
CA ALA A 622 -23.76 -1.81 -24.40
C ALA A 622 -22.81 -0.70 -24.88
N LEU A 623 -21.96 -1.07 -25.82
CA LEU A 623 -21.17 -0.14 -26.66
C LEU A 623 -21.86 0.05 -28.01
N SER A 624 -21.69 1.24 -28.61
CA SER A 624 -22.30 1.54 -29.92
C SER A 624 -21.60 0.79 -31.04
N GLU A 625 -22.36 0.42 -32.08
CA GLU A 625 -21.81 -0.19 -33.29
C GLU A 625 -20.76 0.70 -33.98
N GLU A 626 -20.95 2.03 -33.90
CA GLU A 626 -20.00 3.00 -34.44
C GLU A 626 -18.65 2.89 -33.74
N LEU A 627 -18.61 2.76 -32.40
CA LEU A 627 -17.38 2.56 -31.63
C LEU A 627 -16.75 1.20 -31.93
N LEU A 628 -17.56 0.13 -31.95
CA LEU A 628 -17.06 -1.22 -32.19
C LEU A 628 -16.38 -1.34 -33.56
N ALA A 629 -16.90 -0.67 -34.57
CA ALA A 629 -16.30 -0.62 -35.91
C ALA A 629 -14.94 0.07 -35.98
N LYS A 630 -14.56 0.83 -34.93
CA LYS A 630 -13.29 1.59 -34.84
C LYS A 630 -12.16 0.87 -34.07
N ILE A 631 -12.45 -0.28 -33.47
CA ILE A 631 -11.46 -1.04 -32.68
C ILE A 631 -11.04 -2.31 -33.43
N PRO A 632 -10.00 -2.24 -34.30
CA PRO A 632 -9.51 -3.40 -35.03
C PRO A 632 -8.65 -4.31 -34.12
N PRO A 633 -8.33 -5.54 -34.56
CA PRO A 633 -7.30 -6.36 -33.96
C PRO A 633 -5.97 -5.60 -33.82
N ARG A 634 -5.23 -5.89 -32.76
CA ARG A 634 -3.97 -5.21 -32.45
C ARG A 634 -2.87 -5.59 -33.47
N PRO A 635 -2.14 -4.63 -34.01
CA PRO A 635 -1.03 -4.92 -34.92
C PRO A 635 0.17 -5.59 -34.21
N VAL A 636 1.10 -6.11 -35.00
CA VAL A 636 2.36 -6.68 -34.50
C VAL A 636 3.09 -5.65 -33.62
N ASN A 637 3.66 -6.10 -32.50
CA ASN A 637 4.32 -5.29 -31.48
C ASN A 637 3.41 -4.37 -30.63
N TYR A 638 2.10 -4.55 -30.70
CA TYR A 638 1.13 -3.93 -29.80
C TYR A 638 0.37 -5.02 -29.00
N PRO A 639 1.04 -5.71 -28.04
CA PRO A 639 0.42 -6.80 -27.30
C PRO A 639 -0.70 -6.29 -26.40
N ARG A 640 -1.64 -7.18 -26.07
CA ARG A 640 -2.55 -6.95 -24.94
C ARG A 640 -1.76 -6.94 -23.65
N THR A 641 -2.16 -6.07 -22.75
CA THR A 641 -1.58 -5.95 -21.40
C THR A 641 -2.64 -6.32 -20.36
N ARG A 642 -2.27 -6.35 -19.09
CA ARG A 642 -3.23 -6.52 -17.99
C ARG A 642 -4.16 -5.31 -17.79
N GLU A 643 -3.88 -4.21 -18.48
CA GLU A 643 -4.72 -3.00 -18.48
C GLU A 643 -5.73 -2.99 -19.63
N THR A 644 -5.75 -4.01 -20.49
CA THR A 644 -6.72 -4.22 -21.58
C THR A 644 -7.71 -5.32 -21.23
N PHE A 645 -8.90 -5.31 -21.85
CA PHE A 645 -9.88 -6.36 -21.61
C PHE A 645 -9.38 -7.73 -22.04
N SER A 646 -9.65 -8.75 -21.22
CA SER A 646 -9.51 -10.13 -21.64
C SER A 646 -10.60 -10.48 -22.67
N THR A 647 -10.35 -11.43 -23.59
CA THR A 647 -11.22 -11.73 -24.71
C THR A 647 -11.46 -13.23 -24.87
N ARG A 648 -12.66 -13.61 -25.31
CA ARG A 648 -13.02 -14.97 -25.76
C ARG A 648 -13.16 -15.03 -27.28
N THR A 649 -13.06 -13.89 -27.98
CA THR A 649 -13.23 -13.81 -29.43
C THR A 649 -11.90 -13.83 -30.21
N GLY A 650 -10.82 -14.27 -29.57
CA GLY A 650 -9.50 -14.39 -30.18
C GLY A 650 -8.82 -13.02 -30.33
N LEU A 651 -8.48 -12.63 -31.57
CA LEU A 651 -7.75 -11.38 -31.83
C LEU A 651 -8.64 -10.13 -31.83
N THR A 652 -9.94 -10.30 -32.05
CA THR A 652 -10.89 -9.18 -32.13
C THR A 652 -11.20 -8.62 -30.74
N PHE A 653 -11.58 -7.33 -30.69
CA PHE A 653 -12.15 -6.75 -29.48
C PHE A 653 -13.42 -7.52 -29.08
N ASP A 654 -13.59 -7.80 -27.80
CA ASP A 654 -14.70 -8.57 -27.25
C ASP A 654 -15.61 -7.68 -26.38
N PRO A 655 -16.65 -7.06 -26.95
CA PRO A 655 -17.54 -6.20 -26.19
C PRO A 655 -18.37 -6.97 -25.18
N THR A 656 -18.63 -8.26 -25.43
CA THR A 656 -19.33 -9.14 -24.48
C THR A 656 -18.42 -9.47 -23.30
N GLY A 657 -17.13 -9.71 -23.55
CA GLY A 657 -16.13 -9.93 -22.50
C GLY A 657 -15.92 -8.70 -21.62
N ALA A 658 -15.93 -7.49 -22.20
CA ALA A 658 -15.89 -6.24 -21.43
C ALA A 658 -17.14 -6.11 -20.52
N ALA A 659 -18.33 -6.42 -21.05
CA ALA A 659 -19.57 -6.42 -20.28
C ALA A 659 -19.58 -7.49 -19.18
N GLU A 660 -19.03 -8.69 -19.46
CA GLU A 660 -18.88 -9.78 -18.49
C GLU A 660 -18.05 -9.33 -17.30
N SER A 661 -16.88 -8.75 -17.51
CA SER A 661 -16.00 -8.31 -16.44
C SER A 661 -16.64 -7.22 -15.56
N ALA A 662 -17.32 -6.24 -16.16
CA ALA A 662 -18.00 -5.18 -15.44
C ALA A 662 -19.20 -5.68 -14.61
N ALA A 663 -20.06 -6.51 -15.21
CA ALA A 663 -21.24 -7.05 -14.54
C ALA A 663 -20.88 -8.05 -13.44
N ALA A 664 -19.88 -8.91 -13.70
CA ALA A 664 -19.41 -9.90 -12.71
C ALA A 664 -18.91 -9.20 -11.44
N THR A 665 -18.19 -8.09 -11.56
CA THR A 665 -17.71 -7.30 -10.43
C THR A 665 -18.85 -6.76 -9.57
N THR A 666 -19.87 -6.16 -10.18
CA THR A 666 -21.04 -5.67 -9.42
C THR A 666 -21.75 -6.83 -8.69
N LEU A 667 -21.98 -7.96 -9.37
CA LEU A 667 -22.66 -9.11 -8.79
C LEU A 667 -21.83 -9.76 -7.67
N GLU A 668 -20.50 -9.74 -7.78
CA GLU A 668 -19.59 -10.24 -6.74
C GLU A 668 -19.69 -9.42 -5.46
N PHE A 669 -19.65 -8.11 -5.56
CA PHE A 669 -19.85 -7.23 -4.41
C PHE A 669 -21.26 -7.35 -3.84
N LEU A 670 -22.27 -7.39 -4.67
CA LEU A 670 -23.68 -7.49 -4.25
C LEU A 670 -23.97 -8.78 -3.48
N LEU A 671 -23.47 -9.92 -3.99
CA LEU A 671 -23.69 -11.25 -3.44
C LEU A 671 -22.52 -11.75 -2.57
N ASN A 672 -21.76 -10.83 -1.97
CA ASN A 672 -20.69 -11.19 -1.05
C ASN A 672 -21.25 -11.94 0.18
N PRO A 673 -20.64 -13.09 0.61
CA PRO A 673 -21.17 -13.90 1.71
C PRO A 673 -21.31 -13.16 3.04
N GLN A 674 -20.37 -12.26 3.37
CA GLN A 674 -20.43 -11.47 4.60
C GLN A 674 -21.57 -10.45 4.58
N ARG A 675 -21.82 -9.83 3.45
CA ARG A 675 -22.97 -8.93 3.23
C ARG A 675 -24.29 -9.68 3.31
N ALA A 676 -24.38 -10.83 2.67
CA ALA A 676 -25.55 -11.70 2.75
C ALA A 676 -25.86 -12.14 4.21
N ALA A 677 -24.81 -12.43 4.98
CA ALA A 677 -24.97 -12.78 6.40
C ALA A 677 -25.51 -11.62 7.22
N ARG A 678 -25.03 -10.38 6.99
CA ARG A 678 -25.55 -9.18 7.68
C ARG A 678 -26.99 -8.86 7.29
N LEU A 679 -27.35 -9.06 6.03
CA LEU A 679 -28.75 -8.89 5.59
C LEU A 679 -29.71 -9.81 6.37
N GLU A 680 -29.35 -11.08 6.55
CA GLU A 680 -30.14 -12.03 7.34
C GLU A 680 -30.16 -11.64 8.84
N GLU A 681 -29.01 -11.34 9.40
CA GLU A 681 -28.89 -11.02 10.83
C GLU A 681 -29.61 -9.73 11.17
N TYR A 682 -29.46 -8.67 10.36
CA TYR A 682 -30.09 -7.37 10.61
C TYR A 682 -31.62 -7.43 10.41
N HIS A 683 -32.07 -8.15 9.38
CA HIS A 683 -33.50 -8.37 9.18
C HIS A 683 -34.14 -9.20 10.29
N ALA A 684 -33.42 -10.21 10.79
CA ALA A 684 -33.93 -11.03 11.92
C ALA A 684 -34.14 -10.20 13.19
N ARG A 685 -33.27 -9.20 13.43
CA ARG A 685 -33.38 -8.29 14.59
C ARG A 685 -34.36 -7.15 14.36
N HIS A 686 -34.49 -6.68 13.11
CA HIS A 686 -35.25 -5.50 12.71
C HIS A 686 -35.94 -5.79 11.37
N GLN A 687 -37.21 -6.17 11.42
CA GLN A 687 -37.97 -6.66 10.25
C GLN A 687 -38.12 -5.61 9.13
N GLU A 688 -37.90 -4.32 9.44
CA GLU A 688 -37.89 -3.23 8.47
C GLU A 688 -36.61 -3.19 7.62
N GLN A 689 -35.53 -3.82 8.07
CA GLN A 689 -34.27 -3.90 7.33
C GLN A 689 -34.41 -4.81 6.11
N PRO A 690 -33.71 -4.53 4.99
CA PRO A 690 -33.69 -5.44 3.84
C PRO A 690 -33.17 -6.82 4.23
N GLY A 691 -34.01 -7.86 4.06
CA GLY A 691 -33.59 -9.25 4.21
C GLY A 691 -33.01 -9.79 2.91
N LEU A 692 -32.14 -10.81 3.02
CA LEU A 692 -31.50 -11.44 1.86
C LEU A 692 -32.54 -11.92 0.84
N ALA A 693 -33.64 -12.57 1.30
CA ALA A 693 -34.69 -13.05 0.41
C ALA A 693 -35.26 -11.94 -0.47
N ALA A 694 -35.56 -10.76 0.10
CA ALA A 694 -36.11 -9.62 -0.64
C ALA A 694 -35.09 -9.03 -1.64
N VAL A 695 -33.81 -9.01 -1.28
CA VAL A 695 -32.71 -8.57 -2.17
C VAL A 695 -32.60 -9.53 -3.36
N LEU A 696 -32.61 -10.84 -3.12
CA LEU A 696 -32.51 -11.86 -4.17
C LEU A 696 -33.75 -11.86 -5.08
N ASP A 697 -34.95 -11.69 -4.54
CA ASP A 697 -36.19 -11.54 -5.31
C ASP A 697 -36.11 -10.37 -6.29
N ARG A 698 -35.67 -9.21 -5.78
CA ARG A 698 -35.56 -8.00 -6.59
C ARG A 698 -34.46 -8.14 -7.66
N LEU A 699 -33.33 -8.81 -7.34
CA LEU A 699 -32.29 -9.11 -8.30
C LEU A 699 -32.79 -10.04 -9.41
N VAL A 700 -33.44 -11.16 -9.08
CA VAL A 700 -34.00 -12.12 -10.04
C VAL A 700 -35.08 -11.46 -10.91
N LYS A 701 -35.92 -10.60 -10.31
CA LYS A 701 -36.95 -9.84 -11.05
C LYS A 701 -36.33 -8.89 -12.08
N GLN A 702 -35.25 -8.24 -11.78
CA GLN A 702 -34.56 -7.28 -12.65
C GLN A 702 -33.65 -7.93 -13.69
N THR A 703 -33.31 -9.23 -13.52
CA THR A 703 -32.43 -9.97 -14.42
C THR A 703 -33.25 -11.04 -15.17
N TRP A 704 -33.42 -12.22 -14.63
CA TRP A 704 -34.08 -13.38 -15.27
C TRP A 704 -35.52 -13.11 -15.67
N GLN A 705 -36.27 -12.37 -14.82
CA GLN A 705 -37.70 -12.12 -15.05
C GLN A 705 -37.99 -10.79 -15.77
N ALA A 706 -36.92 -10.04 -16.11
CA ALA A 706 -37.07 -8.84 -16.92
C ALA A 706 -37.58 -9.18 -18.32
N LYS A 707 -38.26 -8.21 -18.95
CA LYS A 707 -38.73 -8.37 -20.33
C LYS A 707 -37.54 -8.68 -21.26
N PRO A 708 -37.64 -9.77 -22.05
CA PRO A 708 -36.60 -10.12 -23.01
C PRO A 708 -36.33 -9.01 -24.02
N GLU A 709 -35.06 -8.67 -24.19
CA GLU A 709 -34.58 -7.75 -25.23
C GLU A 709 -34.11 -8.53 -26.46
N ALA A 710 -34.11 -7.86 -27.62
CA ALA A 710 -33.66 -8.42 -28.89
C ALA A 710 -32.26 -7.93 -29.24
N GLY A 711 -31.60 -8.63 -30.17
CA GLY A 711 -30.28 -8.19 -30.69
C GLY A 711 -29.18 -8.17 -29.64
N TYR A 712 -28.25 -7.19 -29.74
CA TYR A 712 -27.08 -7.06 -28.86
C TYR A 712 -27.48 -6.78 -27.40
N PRO A 713 -28.41 -5.87 -27.07
CA PRO A 713 -28.89 -5.75 -25.70
C PRO A 713 -29.46 -7.07 -25.14
N GLY A 714 -30.14 -7.85 -25.94
CA GLY A 714 -30.66 -9.18 -25.54
C GLY A 714 -29.54 -10.19 -25.24
N GLU A 715 -28.38 -10.10 -25.94
CA GLU A 715 -27.20 -10.90 -25.62
C GLU A 715 -26.62 -10.51 -24.27
N LEU A 716 -26.48 -9.21 -24.01
CA LEU A 716 -26.02 -8.70 -22.74
C LEU A 716 -26.95 -9.04 -21.57
N GLN A 717 -28.28 -9.03 -21.80
CA GLN A 717 -29.25 -9.48 -20.81
C GLN A 717 -29.06 -10.98 -20.47
N ARG A 718 -28.89 -11.84 -21.46
CA ARG A 718 -28.59 -13.26 -21.25
C ARG A 718 -27.29 -13.50 -20.51
N LEU A 719 -26.25 -12.69 -20.81
CA LEU A 719 -24.99 -12.73 -20.09
C LEU A 719 -25.20 -12.42 -18.61
N VAL A 720 -25.85 -11.28 -18.29
CA VAL A 720 -26.13 -10.87 -16.89
C VAL A 720 -26.97 -11.90 -16.16
N ASN A 721 -27.97 -12.47 -16.81
CA ASN A 721 -28.78 -13.56 -16.26
C ASN A 721 -27.91 -14.76 -15.86
N THR A 722 -27.03 -15.19 -16.75
CA THR A 722 -26.13 -16.32 -16.52
C THR A 722 -25.17 -16.04 -15.37
N LEU A 723 -24.56 -14.84 -15.33
CA LEU A 723 -23.68 -14.41 -14.24
C LEU A 723 -24.43 -14.35 -12.90
N THR A 724 -25.65 -13.85 -12.90
CA THR A 724 -26.52 -13.81 -11.70
C THR A 724 -26.75 -15.22 -11.16
N LEU A 725 -27.14 -16.19 -12.03
CA LEU A 725 -27.31 -17.58 -11.60
C LEU A 725 -26.02 -18.16 -11.02
N HIS A 726 -24.88 -17.97 -11.72
CA HIS A 726 -23.60 -18.50 -11.25
C HIS A 726 -23.24 -17.95 -9.86
N ARG A 727 -23.48 -16.66 -9.61
CA ARG A 727 -23.21 -16.04 -8.30
C ARG A 727 -24.17 -16.52 -7.22
N LEU A 728 -25.44 -16.74 -7.53
CA LEU A 728 -26.41 -17.36 -6.60
C LEU A 728 -25.96 -18.76 -6.19
N LEU A 729 -25.60 -19.61 -7.16
CA LEU A 729 -25.11 -20.97 -6.90
C LEU A 729 -23.79 -20.95 -6.10
N THR A 730 -22.88 -20.01 -6.43
CA THR A 730 -21.64 -19.83 -5.67
C THR A 730 -21.93 -19.42 -4.21
N LEU A 731 -22.88 -18.51 -3.98
CA LEU A 731 -23.27 -18.10 -2.62
C LEU A 731 -23.89 -19.27 -1.84
N ALA A 732 -24.71 -20.10 -2.48
CA ALA A 732 -25.29 -21.30 -1.88
C ALA A 732 -24.24 -22.39 -1.54
N ALA A 733 -23.15 -22.48 -2.34
CA ALA A 733 -22.11 -23.50 -2.18
C ALA A 733 -21.00 -23.10 -1.19
N THR A 734 -20.62 -21.82 -1.15
CA THR A 734 -19.39 -21.38 -0.48
C THR A 734 -19.36 -21.73 1.01
N SER A 735 -18.20 -22.19 1.50
CA SER A 735 -17.99 -22.45 2.93
C SER A 735 -18.00 -21.16 3.79
N GLN A 736 -17.82 -19.99 3.17
CA GLN A 736 -17.82 -18.69 3.84
C GLN A 736 -19.23 -18.21 4.24
N ALA A 737 -20.28 -18.76 3.60
CA ALA A 737 -21.67 -18.39 3.91
C ALA A 737 -22.22 -19.20 5.08
N PRO A 738 -22.89 -18.54 6.08
CA PRO A 738 -23.64 -19.24 7.13
C PRO A 738 -24.76 -20.13 6.58
N ALA A 739 -25.18 -21.13 7.34
CA ALA A 739 -26.23 -22.07 6.95
C ALA A 739 -27.54 -21.35 6.58
N GLY A 740 -27.95 -20.31 7.30
CA GLY A 740 -29.15 -19.52 6.99
C GLY A 740 -29.08 -18.85 5.61
N VAL A 741 -27.95 -18.25 5.27
CA VAL A 741 -27.72 -17.65 3.95
C VAL A 741 -27.82 -18.70 2.85
N LYS A 742 -27.18 -19.85 3.05
CA LYS A 742 -27.27 -20.97 2.09
C LYS A 742 -28.70 -21.44 1.89
N ALA A 743 -29.43 -21.62 2.98
CA ALA A 743 -30.83 -22.09 2.92
C ALA A 743 -31.72 -21.09 2.15
N VAL A 744 -31.62 -19.79 2.47
CA VAL A 744 -32.39 -18.75 1.77
C VAL A 744 -32.00 -18.69 0.29
N THR A 745 -30.69 -18.75 0.01
CA THR A 745 -30.22 -18.69 -1.40
C THR A 745 -30.67 -19.92 -2.19
N THR A 746 -30.58 -21.13 -1.61
CA THR A 746 -31.05 -22.37 -2.25
C THR A 746 -32.55 -22.29 -2.53
N MET A 747 -33.35 -21.84 -1.56
CA MET A 747 -34.79 -21.64 -1.77
C MET A 747 -35.06 -20.71 -2.97
N LYS A 748 -34.34 -19.62 -3.10
CA LYS A 748 -34.48 -18.66 -4.22
C LYS A 748 -34.01 -19.25 -5.56
N VAL A 749 -33.02 -20.11 -5.56
CA VAL A 749 -32.61 -20.90 -6.74
C VAL A 749 -33.71 -21.87 -7.14
N ASP A 750 -34.40 -22.55 -6.20
CA ASP A 750 -35.50 -23.46 -6.47
C ASP A 750 -36.74 -22.73 -7.06
N GLU A 751 -37.03 -21.53 -6.52
CA GLU A 751 -38.05 -20.65 -7.09
C GLU A 751 -37.71 -20.23 -8.54
N LEU A 752 -36.47 -19.83 -8.78
CA LEU A 752 -35.98 -19.52 -10.12
C LEU A 752 -36.06 -20.73 -11.06
N LYS A 753 -35.67 -21.92 -10.59
CA LYS A 753 -35.77 -23.17 -11.34
C LYS A 753 -37.20 -23.43 -11.79
N THR A 754 -38.17 -23.31 -10.87
CA THR A 754 -39.59 -23.49 -11.15
C THR A 754 -40.09 -22.52 -12.21
N TRP A 755 -39.68 -21.24 -12.08
CA TRP A 755 -40.01 -20.22 -13.07
C TRP A 755 -39.40 -20.55 -14.46
N LEU A 756 -38.11 -20.93 -14.51
CA LEU A 756 -37.40 -21.28 -15.74
C LEU A 756 -38.06 -22.48 -16.46
N GLN A 757 -38.51 -23.51 -15.71
CA GLN A 757 -39.20 -24.68 -16.26
C GLN A 757 -40.53 -24.32 -16.97
N LYS A 758 -41.21 -23.29 -16.45
CA LYS A 758 -42.44 -22.76 -17.04
C LYS A 758 -42.15 -21.94 -18.29
N GLU A 759 -41.21 -21.00 -18.19
CA GLU A 759 -40.87 -20.08 -19.29
C GLU A 759 -40.21 -20.78 -20.49
N ALA A 760 -39.36 -21.77 -20.27
CA ALA A 760 -38.74 -22.55 -21.34
C ALA A 760 -39.73 -23.31 -22.21
N LYS A 761 -40.98 -23.56 -21.73
CA LYS A 761 -42.06 -24.18 -22.49
C LYS A 761 -42.83 -23.18 -23.36
N SER A 762 -42.92 -21.91 -22.94
CA SER A 762 -43.77 -20.89 -23.56
C SER A 762 -42.97 -19.88 -24.41
N GLY A 763 -41.67 -19.80 -24.26
CA GLY A 763 -40.80 -18.81 -24.90
C GLY A 763 -40.76 -18.96 -26.45
N ARG A 764 -40.88 -17.83 -27.16
CA ARG A 764 -40.82 -17.75 -28.64
C ARG A 764 -39.42 -17.48 -29.17
N ASP A 765 -38.54 -16.85 -28.35
CA ASP A 765 -37.16 -16.55 -28.74
C ASP A 765 -36.26 -17.75 -28.45
N GLU A 766 -35.69 -18.35 -29.51
CA GLU A 766 -34.85 -19.55 -29.40
C GLU A 766 -33.58 -19.33 -28.57
N ARG A 767 -32.96 -18.15 -28.61
CA ARG A 767 -31.73 -17.85 -27.85
C ARG A 767 -32.04 -17.74 -26.35
N HIS A 768 -33.12 -17.03 -25.99
CA HIS A 768 -33.57 -16.98 -24.60
C HIS A 768 -33.95 -18.38 -24.07
N LYS A 769 -34.63 -19.16 -24.86
CA LYS A 769 -34.96 -20.54 -24.52
C LYS A 769 -33.72 -21.41 -24.34
N ALA A 770 -32.72 -21.27 -25.20
CA ALA A 770 -31.46 -22.00 -25.08
C ALA A 770 -30.74 -21.62 -23.76
N THR A 771 -30.70 -20.32 -23.38
CA THR A 771 -30.14 -19.86 -22.14
C THR A 771 -30.88 -20.38 -20.91
N GLN A 772 -32.22 -20.40 -20.95
CA GLN A 772 -33.06 -20.97 -19.89
C GLN A 772 -32.81 -22.48 -19.71
N LEU A 773 -32.73 -23.25 -20.82
CA LEU A 773 -32.39 -24.67 -20.75
C LEU A 773 -30.97 -24.94 -20.24
N ALA A 774 -29.99 -24.10 -20.60
CA ALA A 774 -28.66 -24.19 -20.08
C ALA A 774 -28.65 -23.91 -18.57
N ALA A 775 -29.37 -22.88 -18.11
CA ALA A 775 -29.52 -22.56 -16.69
C ALA A 775 -30.12 -23.71 -15.88
N LEU A 776 -31.15 -24.36 -16.40
CA LEU A 776 -31.75 -25.54 -15.78
C LEU A 776 -30.77 -26.71 -15.62
N ARG A 777 -29.92 -26.95 -16.64
CA ARG A 777 -28.84 -27.94 -16.55
C ARG A 777 -27.80 -27.58 -15.51
N THR A 778 -27.42 -26.33 -15.45
CA THR A 778 -26.44 -25.80 -14.44
C THR A 778 -26.99 -25.96 -13.02
N ILE A 779 -28.28 -25.67 -12.80
CA ILE A 779 -28.96 -25.91 -11.52
C ILE A 779 -28.97 -27.40 -11.18
N GLN A 780 -29.31 -28.27 -12.13
CA GLN A 780 -29.30 -29.72 -11.93
C GLN A 780 -27.91 -30.24 -11.54
N GLN A 781 -26.85 -29.79 -12.24
CA GLN A 781 -25.45 -30.13 -11.88
C GLN A 781 -25.09 -29.67 -10.46
N PHE A 782 -25.54 -28.49 -10.08
CA PHE A 782 -25.35 -27.98 -8.72
C PHE A 782 -26.07 -28.87 -7.69
N GLU A 783 -27.31 -29.26 -7.92
CA GLU A 783 -28.09 -30.10 -7.02
C GLU A 783 -27.46 -31.49 -6.80
N GLU A 784 -26.80 -32.06 -7.83
CA GLU A 784 -26.09 -33.34 -7.73
C GLU A 784 -24.84 -33.28 -6.85
N THR A 785 -24.10 -32.17 -6.88
CA THR A 785 -22.81 -32.01 -6.15
C THR A 785 -22.55 -30.56 -5.73
N PRO A 786 -23.35 -30.00 -4.79
CA PRO A 786 -23.26 -28.59 -4.42
C PRO A 786 -21.86 -28.17 -3.94
N GLU A 787 -21.20 -29.05 -3.18
CA GLU A 787 -19.87 -28.81 -2.59
C GLU A 787 -18.73 -28.80 -3.63
N LYS A 788 -18.96 -29.31 -4.84
CA LYS A 788 -18.03 -29.35 -5.97
C LYS A 788 -18.35 -28.33 -7.05
N PHE A 789 -19.41 -27.55 -6.85
CA PHE A 789 -19.85 -26.60 -7.86
C PHE A 789 -18.83 -25.46 -8.02
N GLN A 790 -18.29 -25.37 -9.21
CA GLN A 790 -17.39 -24.27 -9.61
C GLN A 790 -17.84 -23.81 -10.99
N PRO A 791 -18.52 -22.65 -11.09
CA PRO A 791 -18.83 -22.08 -12.39
C PRO A 791 -17.55 -21.69 -13.12
N ALA A 792 -17.59 -21.64 -14.45
CA ALA A 792 -16.49 -21.09 -15.21
C ALA A 792 -16.17 -19.68 -14.70
N PRO A 793 -14.90 -19.35 -14.48
CA PRO A 793 -14.52 -18.03 -13.99
C PRO A 793 -14.94 -16.95 -14.99
N SER A 794 -15.46 -15.86 -14.48
CA SER A 794 -15.70 -14.65 -15.27
C SER A 794 -14.38 -14.10 -15.81
N LEU A 795 -14.43 -13.38 -16.92
CA LEU A 795 -13.26 -12.66 -17.40
C LEU A 795 -12.83 -11.62 -16.33
N PRO A 796 -11.54 -11.54 -16.01
CA PRO A 796 -11.05 -10.60 -15.02
C PRO A 796 -11.26 -9.17 -15.52
N MET A 797 -11.53 -8.27 -14.58
CA MET A 797 -11.52 -6.84 -14.84
C MET A 797 -10.06 -6.39 -15.08
N PRO A 798 -9.80 -5.59 -16.12
CA PRO A 798 -8.48 -4.98 -16.29
C PRO A 798 -8.02 -4.20 -15.05
N ASP A 799 -6.73 -4.21 -14.81
CA ASP A 799 -6.17 -3.54 -13.65
C ASP A 799 -6.54 -2.05 -13.61
N GLY A 800 -6.95 -1.59 -12.44
CA GLY A 800 -7.26 -0.18 -12.18
C GLY A 800 -6.02 0.61 -11.75
N ALA A 801 -6.22 1.65 -10.97
CA ALA A 801 -5.15 2.42 -10.35
C ALA A 801 -5.22 2.24 -8.82
N PRO A 802 -4.09 2.12 -8.14
CA PRO A 802 -2.77 1.73 -8.64
C PRO A 802 -2.69 0.23 -8.95
N ILE A 803 -1.66 -0.19 -9.68
CA ILE A 803 -1.37 -1.61 -9.93
C ILE A 803 -0.45 -2.13 -8.84
N GLY A 804 -0.74 -3.33 -8.32
CA GLY A 804 0.05 -4.04 -7.32
C GLY A 804 -0.76 -4.50 -6.12
N SER A 805 -0.10 -5.15 -5.15
CA SER A 805 -0.79 -5.75 -4.02
C SER A 805 -1.46 -4.71 -3.11
N GLU A 806 -2.52 -5.13 -2.46
CA GLU A 806 -3.30 -4.33 -1.51
C GLU A 806 -2.50 -3.92 -0.26
N ASP A 807 -1.33 -4.55 -0.02
CA ASP A 807 -0.51 -4.39 1.19
C ASP A 807 0.56 -3.28 1.10
N GLY A 808 0.59 -2.50 0.04
CA GLY A 808 1.68 -1.55 -0.24
C GLY A 808 1.94 -0.46 0.80
N CYS A 809 1.02 -0.22 1.72
CA CYS A 809 1.17 0.74 2.82
C CYS A 809 1.21 0.10 4.21
N ALA A 810 1.17 -1.22 4.32
CA ALA A 810 1.14 -1.94 5.61
C ALA A 810 2.53 -2.18 6.24
N GLY A 811 3.58 -1.57 5.72
CA GLY A 811 4.95 -1.79 6.14
C GLY A 811 5.48 -0.72 7.13
N PHE A 812 4.84 -0.54 8.29
CA PHE A 812 5.43 0.14 9.46
C PHE A 812 5.54 -0.80 10.64
#